data_5a2524b61be4d3c4ed09c596b6b4b488
#
_entry.id   5a2524b61be4d3c4ed09c596b6b4b488
#
_cell.length_a   1.000
_cell.length_b   1.000
_cell.length_c   1.000
_cell.angle_alpha   90.00
_cell.angle_beta   90.00
_cell.angle_gamma   90.00
#
_symmetry.space_group_name_H-M   'P 1'
#
loop_
_entity.id
_entity.type
_entity.pdbx_description
1 polymer ?
#
loop_
_entity_poly.entity_id
_entity_poly.type
_entity_poly.pdbx_seq_one_letter_code
_entity_poly.pdbx_strand_id
1 'polypeptide(L)'
;MNKRSIGVIKTLKQGGHGVFALKFFVLVFICFVTCGVYAQMSSSNSPKQLEDIERTFADLARNNAYVEDLSLNEESPIHLPLGMKRTIGGMEVTIAVNRFALRTTSTELGVYAKAVLPQGEQGKRRVLFFGAEGIRGTHTGGLIGELKLSLLHDVEIPFNGGNTSIVLKGKPLSKHRGLSESDTYMTVTCAGFQSLSLDAEVHFPKSLLVSADGAEQVRGHFRTKLSDWDDLIASIHLPNFQIKGLKDYVFSLEGVTLDFSSKRNDSNTNIPEEYQRQYLPEESVLWRGVYADKVSITLPKAFSRASFSAKGLLIDRNGITGAFAADSILPLKAGNANGWHFSVDHFGLNLLASELVSADFQGRLQLPFKGKNTQLGYEGHLLPNNEYAMHVKTEEALDFSLFNARAYLDKNSYVSLRLIGEEFIPEATLHGYMTLAGDSTSSPKLERLLFRNLKLRTRSPYLTADYFGYEGEAKLGNFPLSIHKLALEGRSGDRVRLSIGAGINLGEKLFSGETEIGLLARYEDRIWVFDKLEVGTIKLDANIAKVIALKGELNWHRDDVRYGYGFAGDVEMDFTFDAAKANTAKVKARAAFGRKENHRYWYVDGMASFRPGVPVLGIMTLNGLGGALTSGVRAEGTTSEGSKFSAAHYIPDAAMGM
;
A
#
# COMPACT_ATOMS: atom_id res chain seq x y z
N MET A 1 10.74 -16.03 -26.60
CA MET A 1 9.57 -15.29 -26.01
C MET A 1 8.39 -16.23 -25.86
N ASN A 2 7.98 -16.47 -24.65
CA ASN A 2 7.13 -17.60 -24.26
C ASN A 2 5.65 -17.29 -24.48
N LYS A 3 4.91 -18.16 -25.15
CA LYS A 3 3.46 -18.07 -25.46
C LYS A 3 2.52 -17.92 -24.22
N ARG A 4 3.04 -17.93 -23.00
CA ARG A 4 2.27 -17.75 -21.75
C ARG A 4 1.90 -16.29 -21.42
N SER A 5 2.60 -15.32 -21.98
CA SER A 5 2.32 -13.89 -21.70
C SER A 5 1.11 -13.33 -22.45
N ILE A 6 0.66 -13.98 -23.51
CA ILE A 6 -0.45 -13.49 -24.36
C ILE A 6 -1.83 -13.97 -23.84
N GLY A 7 -1.86 -15.04 -23.06
CA GLY A 7 -3.09 -15.56 -22.46
C GLY A 7 -3.69 -14.66 -21.35
N VAL A 8 -2.84 -13.95 -20.62
CA VAL A 8 -3.25 -13.08 -19.50
C VAL A 8 -4.01 -11.82 -19.95
N ILE A 9 -3.75 -11.35 -21.17
CA ILE A 9 -4.34 -10.10 -21.67
C ILE A 9 -5.80 -10.25 -22.13
N LYS A 10 -6.22 -11.45 -22.53
CA LYS A 10 -7.59 -11.67 -23.04
C LYS A 10 -8.67 -11.81 -21.96
N THR A 11 -8.32 -12.27 -20.77
CA THR A 11 -9.27 -12.56 -19.66
C THR A 11 -9.60 -11.34 -18.80
N LEU A 12 -8.92 -10.21 -19.02
CA LEU A 12 -8.96 -9.02 -18.17
C LEU A 12 -10.13 -8.04 -18.46
N LYS A 13 -11.09 -8.41 -19.33
CA LYS A 13 -12.15 -7.48 -19.79
C LYS A 13 -13.45 -7.47 -18.98
N GLN A 14 -13.61 -8.31 -17.97
CA GLN A 14 -14.91 -8.45 -17.26
C GLN A 14 -14.83 -8.50 -15.73
N GLY A 15 -13.99 -7.73 -15.09
CA GLY A 15 -13.95 -7.67 -13.62
C GLY A 15 -14.04 -6.25 -13.07
N GLY A 16 -14.87 -6.05 -12.06
CA GLY A 16 -15.23 -4.77 -11.46
C GLY A 16 -14.05 -3.88 -10.98
N HIS A 17 -14.36 -2.63 -10.68
CA HIS A 17 -13.45 -1.49 -10.47
C HIS A 17 -12.22 -1.72 -9.56
N GLY A 18 -12.23 -2.65 -8.62
CA GLY A 18 -11.09 -2.91 -7.72
C GLY A 18 -9.94 -3.70 -8.35
N VAL A 19 -10.24 -4.58 -9.31
CA VAL A 19 -9.23 -5.33 -10.08
C VAL A 19 -8.55 -4.42 -11.12
N PHE A 20 -9.19 -3.31 -11.49
CA PHE A 20 -8.69 -2.36 -12.48
C PHE A 20 -7.47 -1.55 -11.97
N ALA A 21 -7.42 -1.20 -10.70
CA ALA A 21 -6.29 -0.44 -10.13
C ALA A 21 -4.99 -1.27 -10.11
N LEU A 22 -5.07 -2.55 -9.73
CA LEU A 22 -3.90 -3.45 -9.74
C LEU A 22 -3.48 -3.79 -11.17
N LYS A 23 -4.44 -3.95 -12.09
CA LYS A 23 -4.21 -4.14 -13.53
C LYS A 23 -3.56 -2.92 -14.17
N PHE A 24 -3.88 -1.73 -13.71
CA PHE A 24 -3.30 -0.48 -14.17
C PHE A 24 -1.80 -0.38 -13.87
N PHE A 25 -1.37 -0.75 -12.65
CA PHE A 25 0.05 -0.79 -12.30
C PHE A 25 0.85 -1.75 -13.19
N VAL A 26 0.29 -2.92 -13.47
CA VAL A 26 0.92 -3.91 -14.36
C VAL A 26 0.92 -3.42 -15.82
N LEU A 27 -0.11 -2.70 -16.27
CA LEU A 27 -0.23 -2.23 -17.65
C LEU A 27 0.67 -1.03 -17.93
N VAL A 28 0.82 -0.10 -17.00
CA VAL A 28 1.80 1.02 -17.09
C VAL A 28 3.21 0.46 -17.16
N PHE A 29 3.51 -0.55 -16.38
CA PHE A 29 4.80 -1.24 -16.38
C PHE A 29 5.08 -1.96 -17.71
N ILE A 30 4.08 -2.63 -18.29
CA ILE A 30 4.22 -3.35 -19.57
C ILE A 30 4.35 -2.38 -20.77
N CYS A 31 3.67 -1.22 -20.76
CA CYS A 31 3.77 -0.23 -21.84
C CYS A 31 5.15 0.43 -21.95
N PHE A 32 5.86 0.61 -20.83
CA PHE A 32 7.24 1.13 -20.86
C PHE A 32 8.26 0.10 -21.39
N VAL A 33 7.98 -1.19 -21.24
CA VAL A 33 8.93 -2.27 -21.57
C VAL A 33 8.75 -2.86 -22.99
N THR A 34 7.58 -2.72 -23.65
CA THR A 34 7.26 -3.51 -24.85
C THR A 34 7.04 -2.74 -26.15
N CYS A 35 7.16 -1.40 -26.21
CA CYS A 35 6.93 -0.67 -27.46
C CYS A 35 8.15 -0.57 -28.36
N GLY A 36 8.47 -1.67 -29.04
CA GLY A 36 9.27 -1.67 -30.26
C GLY A 36 8.34 -1.85 -31.47
N VAL A 37 7.95 -0.79 -32.16
CA VAL A 37 7.14 -0.86 -33.39
C VAL A 37 7.75 0.01 -34.49
N TYR A 38 7.89 -0.58 -35.67
CA TYR A 38 8.40 0.00 -36.89
C TYR A 38 7.60 1.25 -37.37
N ALA A 39 8.28 2.33 -37.72
CA ALA A 39 7.69 3.49 -38.39
C ALA A 39 8.32 3.76 -39.75
N GLN A 40 7.46 4.07 -40.72
CA GLN A 40 7.80 4.43 -42.10
C GLN A 40 8.31 5.88 -42.20
N MET A 41 9.31 6.06 -43.03
CA MET A 41 9.95 7.36 -43.31
C MET A 41 9.06 8.23 -44.21
N SER A 42 8.88 9.48 -43.85
CA SER A 42 8.42 10.55 -44.76
C SER A 42 9.59 11.45 -45.19
N SER A 43 9.75 11.62 -46.47
CA SER A 43 10.75 12.55 -47.05
C SER A 43 10.20 13.97 -47.07
N SER A 44 10.93 14.92 -46.47
CA SER A 44 10.64 16.35 -46.63
C SER A 44 11.43 16.95 -47.78
N ASN A 45 10.79 17.80 -48.59
CA ASN A 45 11.38 18.51 -49.71
C ASN A 45 12.51 19.45 -49.23
N SER A 46 13.73 19.31 -49.82
CA SER A 46 14.85 20.19 -49.53
C SER A 46 14.66 21.55 -50.19
N PRO A 47 14.90 22.68 -49.46
CA PRO A 47 14.87 24.00 -50.06
C PRO A 47 15.97 24.16 -51.14
N LYS A 48 15.70 24.94 -52.20
CA LYS A 48 16.66 25.24 -53.27
C LYS A 48 18.07 25.65 -52.78
N GLN A 49 18.11 26.27 -51.62
CA GLN A 49 19.33 26.72 -50.95
C GLN A 49 20.23 25.56 -50.50
N LEU A 50 19.65 24.41 -50.13
CA LEU A 50 20.41 23.23 -49.73
C LEU A 50 21.13 22.60 -50.94
N GLU A 51 20.48 22.60 -52.11
CA GLU A 51 21.06 22.09 -53.36
C GLU A 51 22.31 22.89 -53.79
N ASP A 52 22.28 24.22 -53.60
CA ASP A 52 23.43 25.08 -53.90
C ASP A 52 24.62 24.83 -52.97
N ILE A 53 24.32 24.54 -51.69
CA ILE A 53 25.32 24.20 -50.67
C ILE A 53 25.92 22.82 -50.96
N GLU A 54 25.10 21.82 -51.23
CA GLU A 54 25.56 20.49 -51.60
C GLU A 54 26.41 20.51 -52.87
N ARG A 55 26.02 21.36 -53.87
CA ARG A 55 26.82 21.58 -55.07
C ARG A 55 28.19 22.17 -54.72
N THR A 56 28.26 23.16 -53.84
CA THR A 56 29.51 23.74 -53.37
C THR A 56 30.47 22.68 -52.82
N PHE A 57 29.97 21.78 -51.96
CA PHE A 57 30.80 20.69 -51.42
C PHE A 57 31.14 19.63 -52.46
N ALA A 58 30.26 19.35 -53.41
CA ALA A 58 30.53 18.45 -54.53
C ALA A 58 31.64 19.03 -55.47
N ASP A 59 31.59 20.31 -55.72
CA ASP A 59 32.62 21.00 -56.54
C ASP A 59 33.97 21.05 -55.82
N LEU A 60 33.99 21.28 -54.50
CA LEU A 60 35.20 21.14 -53.68
C LEU A 60 35.83 19.74 -53.78
N ALA A 61 35.02 18.73 -53.71
CA ALA A 61 35.49 17.34 -53.79
C ALA A 61 35.98 16.99 -55.18
N ARG A 62 35.25 17.43 -56.22
CA ARG A 62 35.60 17.19 -57.64
C ARG A 62 36.93 17.83 -58.02
N ASN A 63 37.10 19.06 -57.57
CA ASN A 63 38.27 19.88 -57.93
C ASN A 63 39.46 19.69 -56.98
N ASN A 64 39.30 18.85 -55.95
CA ASN A 64 40.25 18.65 -54.86
C ASN A 64 40.75 19.99 -54.27
N ALA A 65 39.84 20.96 -54.15
CA ALA A 65 40.17 22.34 -53.74
C ALA A 65 40.21 22.45 -52.20
N TYR A 66 41.00 21.58 -51.56
CA TYR A 66 41.22 21.57 -50.11
C TYR A 66 42.60 22.16 -49.80
N VAL A 67 42.63 23.02 -48.79
CA VAL A 67 43.85 23.63 -48.26
C VAL A 67 44.01 23.26 -46.79
N GLU A 68 45.23 23.28 -46.29
CA GLU A 68 45.52 23.03 -44.86
C GLU A 68 45.22 24.25 -44.00
N ASP A 69 45.36 25.43 -44.60
CA ASP A 69 45.12 26.73 -43.99
C ASP A 69 44.42 27.67 -44.99
N LEU A 70 43.57 28.55 -44.49
CA LEU A 70 42.88 29.58 -45.28
C LEU A 70 43.73 30.87 -45.44
N SER A 71 45.01 30.81 -45.17
CA SER A 71 45.92 31.93 -45.43
C SER A 71 46.07 32.24 -46.96
N LEU A 72 45.89 33.48 -47.34
CA LEU A 72 46.03 33.96 -48.72
C LEU A 72 47.52 34.22 -49.02
N ASN A 73 48.14 33.37 -49.82
CA ASN A 73 49.46 33.59 -50.35
C ASN A 73 49.33 34.39 -51.65
N GLU A 74 50.16 35.44 -51.82
CA GLU A 74 50.08 36.42 -52.90
C GLU A 74 50.29 35.86 -54.34
N GLU A 75 50.73 34.57 -54.44
CA GLU A 75 51.19 34.01 -55.72
C GLU A 75 50.17 33.13 -56.47
N SER A 76 48.99 32.86 -55.90
CA SER A 76 48.03 31.95 -56.53
C SER A 76 46.66 32.57 -56.70
N PRO A 77 46.04 32.51 -57.92
CA PRO A 77 44.65 32.98 -58.08
C PRO A 77 43.71 32.17 -57.22
N ILE A 78 42.91 32.86 -56.42
CA ILE A 78 41.93 32.25 -55.58
C ILE A 78 40.76 31.74 -56.42
N HIS A 79 40.64 30.39 -56.53
CA HIS A 79 39.50 29.78 -57.16
C HIS A 79 38.50 29.33 -56.07
N LEU A 80 37.30 29.91 -56.09
CA LEU A 80 36.22 29.53 -55.19
C LEU A 80 35.37 28.38 -55.81
N PRO A 81 34.85 27.46 -55.04
CA PRO A 81 34.95 27.32 -53.55
C PRO A 81 36.32 26.80 -53.09
N LEU A 82 36.81 27.31 -51.97
CA LEU A 82 38.01 26.84 -51.31
C LEU A 82 37.62 26.18 -49.97
N GLY A 83 38.16 24.98 -49.68
CA GLY A 83 37.72 24.17 -48.54
C GLY A 83 38.83 23.71 -47.61
N MET A 84 38.46 23.44 -46.37
CA MET A 84 39.30 22.87 -45.33
C MET A 84 38.59 21.76 -44.62
N LYS A 85 39.28 20.64 -44.33
CA LYS A 85 38.75 19.52 -43.53
C LYS A 85 39.39 19.50 -42.15
N ARG A 86 38.57 19.33 -41.11
CA ARG A 86 39.02 19.19 -39.71
C ARG A 86 38.11 18.22 -38.96
N THR A 87 38.64 17.60 -37.93
CA THR A 87 37.84 16.93 -36.90
C THR A 87 37.63 17.94 -35.80
N ILE A 88 36.38 18.25 -35.49
CA ILE A 88 36.00 19.31 -34.56
C ILE A 88 34.92 18.76 -33.63
N GLY A 89 35.16 18.75 -32.32
CA GLY A 89 34.19 18.33 -31.34
C GLY A 89 33.61 16.93 -31.63
N GLY A 90 34.45 15.96 -32.00
CA GLY A 90 34.05 14.60 -32.38
C GLY A 90 33.41 14.47 -33.77
N MET A 91 33.19 15.58 -34.50
CA MET A 91 32.59 15.59 -35.84
C MET A 91 33.63 15.80 -36.95
N GLU A 92 33.42 15.18 -38.11
CA GLU A 92 34.15 15.47 -39.32
C GLU A 92 33.53 16.74 -39.93
N VAL A 93 34.26 17.88 -39.92
CA VAL A 93 33.78 19.15 -40.45
C VAL A 93 34.56 19.53 -41.69
N THR A 94 33.84 19.85 -42.76
CA THR A 94 34.39 20.46 -43.95
C THR A 94 33.88 21.90 -44.03
N ILE A 95 34.78 22.88 -43.99
CA ILE A 95 34.45 24.29 -44.13
C ILE A 95 34.74 24.70 -45.58
N ALA A 96 33.85 25.48 -46.18
CA ALA A 96 33.97 25.99 -47.57
C ALA A 96 33.77 27.51 -47.59
N VAL A 97 34.72 28.22 -48.13
CA VAL A 97 34.54 29.64 -48.53
C VAL A 97 33.95 29.67 -49.92
N ASN A 98 32.72 30.18 -50.07
CA ASN A 98 32.01 30.22 -51.33
C ASN A 98 31.93 31.63 -51.92
N ARG A 99 32.22 32.66 -51.11
CA ARG A 99 32.19 34.09 -51.51
C ARG A 99 33.32 34.84 -50.83
N PHE A 100 33.95 35.72 -51.59
CA PHE A 100 34.99 36.55 -51.09
C PHE A 100 34.77 37.94 -51.71
N ALA A 101 34.80 39.00 -50.89
CA ALA A 101 34.71 40.39 -51.36
C ALA A 101 35.69 41.25 -50.56
N LEU A 102 36.55 41.96 -51.27
CA LEU A 102 37.47 42.99 -50.72
C LEU A 102 36.67 44.25 -50.38
N ARG A 103 36.89 44.79 -49.20
CA ARG A 103 36.41 46.08 -48.73
C ARG A 103 37.60 46.94 -48.39
N THR A 104 37.37 48.22 -48.18
CA THR A 104 38.45 49.17 -47.89
C THR A 104 39.30 48.83 -46.68
N THR A 105 38.70 48.29 -45.63
CA THR A 105 39.37 48.04 -44.35
C THR A 105 39.28 46.55 -43.88
N SER A 106 38.65 45.69 -44.67
CA SER A 106 38.45 44.28 -44.30
C SER A 106 38.06 43.44 -45.50
N THR A 107 38.14 42.16 -45.41
CA THR A 107 37.51 41.20 -46.31
C THR A 107 36.16 40.77 -45.80
N GLU A 108 35.24 40.51 -46.72
CA GLU A 108 33.91 39.92 -46.37
C GLU A 108 33.80 38.58 -47.05
N LEU A 109 33.48 37.59 -46.23
CA LEU A 109 33.42 36.19 -46.64
C LEU A 109 32.00 35.63 -46.51
N GLY A 110 31.62 34.73 -47.42
CA GLY A 110 30.54 33.80 -47.28
C GLY A 110 31.14 32.41 -46.99
N VAL A 111 30.64 31.75 -45.94
CA VAL A 111 31.19 30.46 -45.47
C VAL A 111 30.07 29.45 -45.25
N TYR A 112 30.29 28.27 -45.76
CA TYR A 112 29.48 27.08 -45.42
C TYR A 112 30.33 26.09 -44.63
N ALA A 113 29.70 25.32 -43.77
CA ALA A 113 30.30 24.18 -43.11
C ALA A 113 29.39 22.92 -43.20
N LYS A 114 29.99 21.81 -43.51
CA LYS A 114 29.36 20.51 -43.54
C LYS A 114 29.94 19.69 -42.39
N ALA A 115 29.11 19.41 -41.37
CA ALA A 115 29.49 18.59 -40.24
C ALA A 115 28.82 17.21 -40.35
N VAL A 116 29.62 16.15 -40.20
CA VAL A 116 29.15 14.77 -40.22
C VAL A 116 29.16 14.22 -38.78
N LEU A 117 28.01 13.91 -38.27
CA LEU A 117 27.89 13.37 -36.91
C LEU A 117 28.54 11.99 -36.79
N PRO A 118 29.28 11.71 -35.70
CA PRO A 118 29.96 10.43 -35.50
C PRO A 118 29.01 9.27 -35.32
N GLN A 119 27.80 9.57 -34.81
CA GLN A 119 26.77 8.55 -34.48
C GLN A 119 25.70 8.53 -35.58
N GLY A 120 25.27 7.36 -35.98
CA GLY A 120 24.18 7.17 -36.93
C GLY A 120 23.54 5.79 -36.74
N GLU A 121 22.22 5.71 -36.79
CA GLU A 121 21.52 4.43 -36.83
C GLU A 121 21.70 3.74 -38.18
N GLN A 122 21.89 2.42 -38.18
CA GLN A 122 22.03 1.59 -39.38
C GLN A 122 23.17 2.01 -40.31
N GLY A 123 24.27 2.60 -39.77
CA GLY A 123 25.43 2.97 -40.54
C GLY A 123 25.28 4.25 -41.40
N LYS A 124 24.14 4.95 -41.31
CA LYS A 124 23.93 6.23 -42.01
C LYS A 124 24.25 7.37 -41.07
N ARG A 125 25.41 8.03 -41.31
CA ARG A 125 25.79 9.23 -40.57
C ARG A 125 24.92 10.41 -41.03
N ARG A 126 24.45 11.26 -40.09
CA ARG A 126 23.70 12.48 -40.39
C ARG A 126 24.66 13.62 -40.73
N VAL A 127 24.23 14.43 -41.65
CA VAL A 127 24.99 15.61 -42.13
C VAL A 127 24.25 16.88 -41.69
N LEU A 128 25.00 17.79 -41.08
CA LEU A 128 24.51 19.11 -40.68
C LEU A 128 25.16 20.16 -41.59
N PHE A 129 24.35 21.05 -42.17
CA PHE A 129 24.87 22.17 -43.00
C PHE A 129 24.70 23.47 -42.23
N PHE A 130 25.84 24.15 -42.06
CA PHE A 130 25.89 25.45 -41.41
C PHE A 130 26.37 26.50 -42.43
N GLY A 131 26.04 27.78 -42.18
CA GLY A 131 26.51 28.85 -43.02
C GLY A 131 26.37 30.24 -42.40
N ALA A 132 27.12 31.17 -42.93
CA ALA A 132 27.00 32.60 -42.64
C ALA A 132 27.54 33.44 -43.79
N GLU A 133 26.97 34.63 -43.97
CA GLU A 133 27.42 35.68 -44.92
C GLU A 133 27.86 36.91 -44.16
N GLY A 134 28.72 37.71 -44.81
CA GLY A 134 29.20 38.99 -44.27
C GLY A 134 30.20 38.82 -43.11
N ILE A 135 30.88 37.70 -43.08
CA ILE A 135 31.96 37.43 -42.12
C ILE A 135 33.13 38.34 -42.44
N ARG A 136 33.66 39.03 -41.44
CA ARG A 136 34.78 39.93 -41.60
C ARG A 136 36.11 39.24 -41.37
N GLY A 137 37.02 39.43 -42.30
CA GLY A 137 38.41 39.01 -42.18
C GLY A 137 39.36 40.19 -42.35
N THR A 138 40.61 40.01 -41.97
CA THR A 138 41.71 40.91 -42.33
C THR A 138 42.13 40.68 -43.79
N HIS A 139 42.79 41.61 -44.37
CA HIS A 139 43.35 41.47 -45.74
C HIS A 139 44.45 40.40 -45.81
N THR A 140 45.03 40.03 -44.68
CA THR A 140 46.07 38.99 -44.53
C THR A 140 45.56 37.63 -44.21
N GLY A 141 44.20 37.39 -44.20
CA GLY A 141 43.60 36.09 -44.06
C GLY A 141 43.10 35.74 -42.67
N GLY A 142 43.19 36.58 -41.64
CA GLY A 142 42.68 36.34 -40.30
C GLY A 142 41.19 36.68 -40.15
N LEU A 143 40.49 36.00 -39.28
CA LEU A 143 39.13 36.34 -38.91
C LEU A 143 39.10 37.53 -37.94
N ILE A 144 38.16 38.47 -38.16
CA ILE A 144 37.91 39.56 -37.22
C ILE A 144 36.74 39.19 -36.31
N GLY A 145 37.05 38.78 -35.10
CA GLY A 145 36.05 38.36 -34.12
C GLY A 145 35.69 36.87 -34.18
N GLU A 146 34.47 36.55 -33.78
CA GLU A 146 33.93 35.17 -33.78
C GLU A 146 33.15 34.90 -35.06
N LEU A 147 33.36 33.74 -35.65
CA LEU A 147 32.56 33.21 -36.74
C LEU A 147 31.42 32.37 -36.15
N LYS A 148 30.18 32.83 -36.30
CA LYS A 148 29.00 32.08 -35.95
C LYS A 148 28.31 31.54 -37.20
N LEU A 149 28.32 30.23 -37.39
CA LEU A 149 27.70 29.55 -38.52
C LEU A 149 26.35 29.00 -38.09
N SER A 150 25.25 29.54 -38.62
CA SER A 150 23.90 29.10 -38.34
C SER A 150 23.62 27.74 -38.99
N LEU A 151 22.91 26.86 -38.32
CA LEU A 151 22.31 25.68 -38.93
C LEU A 151 21.25 26.12 -39.94
N LEU A 152 21.36 25.64 -41.19
CA LEU A 152 20.63 26.21 -42.33
C LEU A 152 19.20 25.67 -42.51
N HIS A 153 18.89 24.52 -41.93
CA HIS A 153 17.57 23.90 -41.97
C HIS A 153 17.42 22.99 -40.76
N ASP A 154 16.17 22.65 -40.44
CA ASP A 154 15.87 21.67 -39.40
C ASP A 154 16.44 20.29 -39.75
N VAL A 155 17.10 19.65 -38.80
CA VAL A 155 17.69 18.33 -39.00
C VAL A 155 17.12 17.38 -37.98
N GLU A 156 16.45 16.32 -38.45
CA GLU A 156 15.92 15.27 -37.62
C GLU A 156 16.93 14.15 -37.44
N ILE A 157 17.25 13.85 -36.19
CA ILE A 157 18.16 12.79 -35.77
C ILE A 157 17.32 11.76 -35.05
N PRO A 158 16.96 10.65 -35.70
CA PRO A 158 16.23 9.59 -35.04
C PRO A 158 17.10 8.87 -34.00
N PHE A 159 16.50 8.49 -32.90
CA PHE A 159 17.14 7.67 -31.88
C PHE A 159 16.15 6.65 -31.30
N ASN A 160 16.64 5.75 -30.48
CA ASN A 160 15.84 4.71 -29.85
C ASN A 160 15.03 3.86 -30.85
N GLY A 161 15.71 3.38 -31.91
CA GLY A 161 15.07 2.57 -32.96
C GLY A 161 14.14 3.32 -33.90
N GLY A 162 14.28 4.65 -34.00
CA GLY A 162 13.49 5.52 -34.88
C GLY A 162 12.13 5.92 -34.32
N ASN A 163 11.78 5.51 -33.10
CA ASN A 163 10.50 5.86 -32.49
C ASN A 163 10.46 7.27 -31.89
N THR A 164 11.61 7.85 -31.64
CA THR A 164 11.80 9.19 -31.09
C THR A 164 12.84 9.90 -31.92
N SER A 165 12.75 11.20 -32.06
CA SER A 165 13.74 11.99 -32.79
C SER A 165 14.12 13.26 -32.06
N ILE A 166 15.36 13.71 -32.25
CA ILE A 166 15.80 15.07 -31.91
C ILE A 166 15.76 15.88 -33.17
N VAL A 167 15.01 16.96 -33.14
CA VAL A 167 14.96 17.94 -34.25
C VAL A 167 15.80 19.15 -33.86
N LEU A 168 16.97 19.29 -34.47
CA LEU A 168 17.79 20.49 -34.36
C LEU A 168 17.15 21.60 -35.20
N LYS A 169 16.84 22.71 -34.55
CA LYS A 169 16.21 23.86 -35.25
C LYS A 169 17.22 24.65 -36.03
N GLY A 170 16.95 24.83 -37.32
CA GLY A 170 17.76 25.60 -38.23
C GLY A 170 17.04 26.85 -38.73
N LYS A 171 17.79 27.80 -39.26
CA LYS A 171 17.29 29.00 -39.91
C LYS A 171 17.84 29.12 -41.30
N PRO A 172 17.09 29.67 -42.26
CA PRO A 172 17.64 30.01 -43.57
C PRO A 172 18.89 30.88 -43.43
N LEU A 173 19.78 30.83 -44.42
CA LEU A 173 21.01 31.61 -44.43
C LEU A 173 20.70 33.06 -44.13
N SER A 174 21.25 33.56 -43.05
CA SER A 174 21.10 34.96 -42.61
C SER A 174 22.45 35.60 -42.46
N LYS A 175 22.49 36.92 -42.58
CA LYS A 175 23.70 37.68 -42.28
C LYS A 175 24.10 37.45 -40.82
N HIS A 176 25.38 37.33 -40.61
CA HIS A 176 26.01 37.00 -39.31
C HIS A 176 25.51 37.81 -38.08
N ARG A 177 24.90 39.00 -38.33
CA ARG A 177 24.44 39.91 -37.27
C ARG A 177 23.14 39.54 -36.58
N GLY A 178 22.50 38.43 -36.90
CA GLY A 178 21.15 38.09 -36.41
C GLY A 178 21.06 36.86 -35.49
N LEU A 179 22.19 36.21 -35.15
CA LEU A 179 22.16 35.01 -34.32
C LEU A 179 22.18 35.34 -32.84
N SER A 180 21.30 34.72 -32.10
CA SER A 180 21.17 34.80 -30.64
C SER A 180 21.50 33.44 -29.99
N GLU A 181 21.62 33.42 -28.68
CA GLU A 181 21.81 32.15 -27.93
C GLU A 181 20.63 31.17 -28.09
N SER A 182 19.52 31.67 -28.63
CA SER A 182 18.33 30.83 -28.90
C SER A 182 18.36 30.17 -30.30
N ASP A 183 19.47 30.18 -30.99
CA ASP A 183 19.62 29.57 -32.31
C ASP A 183 20.62 28.42 -32.28
N THR A 184 20.49 27.48 -33.22
CA THR A 184 21.52 26.45 -33.44
C THR A 184 22.62 27.00 -34.30
N TYR A 185 23.83 27.15 -33.76
CA TYR A 185 24.98 27.64 -34.47
C TYR A 185 26.31 27.11 -33.93
N MET A 186 27.28 27.02 -34.81
CA MET A 186 28.65 26.69 -34.48
C MET A 186 29.47 27.97 -34.32
N THR A 187 30.25 28.11 -33.26
CA THR A 187 31.18 29.20 -33.04
C THR A 187 32.61 28.75 -33.34
N VAL A 188 33.27 29.47 -34.24
CA VAL A 188 34.66 29.27 -34.64
C VAL A 188 35.40 30.56 -34.47
N THR A 189 36.63 30.50 -33.99
CA THR A 189 37.56 31.66 -33.87
C THR A 189 38.87 31.34 -34.60
N CYS A 190 39.82 32.26 -34.59
CA CYS A 190 41.19 31.99 -35.08
C CYS A 190 41.86 30.83 -34.36
N ALA A 191 41.49 30.56 -33.12
CA ALA A 191 41.98 29.39 -32.32
C ALA A 191 41.27 28.08 -32.70
N GLY A 192 40.28 28.10 -33.60
CA GLY A 192 39.50 26.96 -34.04
C GLY A 192 38.09 26.95 -33.48
N PHE A 193 37.49 25.73 -33.39
CA PHE A 193 36.15 25.51 -32.87
C PHE A 193 36.07 25.82 -31.37
N GLN A 194 35.05 26.56 -30.98
CA GLN A 194 34.82 26.95 -29.60
C GLN A 194 33.62 26.22 -29.01
N SER A 195 32.50 26.18 -29.72
CA SER A 195 31.26 25.57 -29.19
C SER A 195 30.22 25.35 -30.29
N LEU A 196 29.30 24.46 -30.01
CA LEU A 196 28.07 24.25 -30.73
C LEU A 196 26.90 24.59 -29.81
N SER A 197 26.16 25.65 -30.12
CA SER A 197 24.92 25.98 -29.44
C SER A 197 23.78 25.26 -30.15
N LEU A 198 22.96 24.57 -29.41
CA LEU A 198 21.81 23.81 -29.91
C LEU A 198 20.50 24.39 -29.36
N ASP A 199 19.57 24.66 -30.27
CA ASP A 199 18.14 24.80 -29.99
C ASP A 199 17.45 23.61 -30.63
N ALA A 200 16.82 22.75 -29.79
CA ALA A 200 16.34 21.46 -30.25
C ALA A 200 15.04 21.07 -29.60
N GLU A 201 14.30 20.21 -30.29
CA GLU A 201 13.10 19.56 -29.77
C GLU A 201 13.27 18.04 -29.79
N VAL A 202 12.83 17.38 -28.74
CA VAL A 202 12.63 15.93 -28.73
C VAL A 202 11.18 15.65 -29.13
N HIS A 203 10.99 14.92 -30.21
CA HIS A 203 9.68 14.55 -30.71
C HIS A 203 9.35 13.12 -30.33
N PHE A 204 8.27 12.94 -29.57
CA PHE A 204 7.76 11.62 -29.20
C PHE A 204 6.67 11.20 -30.17
N PRO A 205 6.61 9.91 -30.59
CA PRO A 205 5.59 9.46 -31.53
C PRO A 205 4.19 9.52 -30.88
N LYS A 206 3.19 9.94 -31.63
CA LYS A 206 1.78 9.93 -31.20
C LYS A 206 1.26 8.53 -30.84
N SER A 207 1.94 7.49 -31.29
CA SER A 207 1.68 6.10 -30.89
C SER A 207 2.07 5.80 -29.46
N LEU A 208 2.90 6.64 -28.83
CA LEU A 208 3.40 6.49 -27.47
C LEU A 208 2.83 7.58 -26.56
N LEU A 209 3.05 8.87 -26.90
CA LEU A 209 2.65 10.01 -26.08
C LEU A 209 1.79 10.99 -26.89
N VAL A 210 0.78 11.54 -26.23
CA VAL A 210 -0.06 12.64 -26.76
C VAL A 210 -0.12 13.75 -25.73
N SER A 211 -0.35 14.99 -26.19
CA SER A 211 -0.53 16.13 -25.28
C SER A 211 -1.67 15.88 -24.28
N ALA A 212 -1.69 16.62 -23.18
CA ALA A 212 -2.69 16.43 -22.11
C ALA A 212 -4.14 16.57 -22.60
N ASP A 213 -4.36 17.36 -23.65
CA ASP A 213 -5.66 17.49 -24.35
C ASP A 213 -5.92 16.36 -25.36
N GLY A 214 -4.96 15.46 -25.59
CA GLY A 214 -5.06 14.31 -26.47
C GLY A 214 -4.97 14.63 -27.97
N ALA A 215 -4.70 15.88 -28.35
CA ALA A 215 -4.76 16.32 -29.75
C ALA A 215 -3.40 16.32 -30.44
N GLU A 216 -2.34 16.74 -29.76
CA GLU A 216 -1.05 17.02 -30.36
C GLU A 216 0.05 16.00 -30.00
N GLN A 217 1.13 16.03 -30.78
CA GLN A 217 2.36 15.31 -30.52
C GLN A 217 3.10 15.97 -29.35
N VAL A 218 3.58 15.17 -28.41
CA VAL A 218 4.44 15.67 -27.33
C VAL A 218 5.81 16.04 -27.87
N ARG A 219 6.22 17.27 -27.57
CA ARG A 219 7.53 17.81 -27.94
C ARG A 219 8.19 18.35 -26.69
N GLY A 220 9.40 17.88 -26.42
CA GLY A 220 10.27 18.43 -25.39
C GLY A 220 11.23 19.42 -26.01
N HIS A 221 11.36 20.63 -25.46
CA HIS A 221 12.28 21.63 -25.92
C HIS A 221 13.50 21.71 -25.01
N PHE A 222 14.70 21.83 -25.59
CA PHE A 222 15.93 22.07 -24.84
C PHE A 222 16.89 22.97 -25.57
N ARG A 223 17.73 23.63 -24.78
CA ARG A 223 18.88 24.42 -25.27
C ARG A 223 20.11 23.98 -24.50
N THR A 224 21.21 23.82 -25.23
CA THR A 224 22.50 23.51 -24.63
C THR A 224 23.64 24.05 -25.44
N LYS A 225 24.79 24.23 -24.81
CA LYS A 225 26.03 24.66 -25.47
C LYS A 225 27.12 23.61 -25.23
N LEU A 226 27.62 23.04 -26.30
CA LEU A 226 28.57 21.94 -26.28
C LEU A 226 29.92 22.44 -26.77
N SER A 227 31.00 22.02 -26.12
CA SER A 227 32.36 22.11 -26.61
C SER A 227 32.75 20.90 -27.46
N ASP A 228 31.98 19.80 -27.28
CA ASP A 228 32.18 18.55 -27.99
C ASP A 228 30.84 17.85 -28.15
N TRP A 229 30.58 17.23 -29.30
CA TRP A 229 29.35 16.45 -29.52
C TRP A 229 29.22 15.27 -28.57
N ASP A 230 30.35 14.71 -28.15
CA ASP A 230 30.37 13.57 -27.21
C ASP A 230 30.11 14.00 -25.76
N ASP A 231 29.87 15.30 -25.48
CA ASP A 231 29.50 15.84 -24.16
C ASP A 231 28.08 16.41 -24.17
N LEU A 232 27.12 15.71 -24.74
CA LEU A 232 25.74 16.19 -24.83
C LEU A 232 25.01 15.91 -23.51
N ILE A 233 24.80 16.98 -22.76
CA ILE A 233 23.91 17.03 -21.59
C ILE A 233 22.94 18.19 -21.80
N ALA A 234 21.64 17.95 -21.57
CA ALA A 234 20.61 18.97 -21.75
C ALA A 234 19.45 18.79 -20.78
N SER A 235 19.01 19.89 -20.16
CA SER A 235 17.75 19.91 -19.44
C SER A 235 16.60 20.08 -20.44
N ILE A 236 15.59 19.21 -20.36
CA ILE A 236 14.44 19.19 -21.26
C ILE A 236 13.21 19.68 -20.52
N HIS A 237 12.49 20.61 -21.13
CA HIS A 237 11.16 20.97 -20.67
C HIS A 237 10.11 20.19 -21.48
N LEU A 238 9.32 19.35 -20.77
CA LEU A 238 8.22 18.60 -21.36
C LEU A 238 6.88 19.18 -20.90
N PRO A 239 5.92 19.44 -21.80
CA PRO A 239 4.57 19.76 -21.42
C PRO A 239 3.89 18.55 -20.77
N ASN A 240 2.81 18.75 -20.05
CA ASN A 240 1.99 17.67 -19.55
C ASN A 240 1.48 16.79 -20.70
N PHE A 241 1.51 15.48 -20.52
CA PHE A 241 1.17 14.53 -21.56
C PHE A 241 0.35 13.34 -21.05
N GLN A 242 -0.21 12.58 -21.97
CA GLN A 242 -0.87 11.31 -21.73
C GLN A 242 -0.13 10.20 -22.49
N ILE A 243 -0.12 9.00 -21.94
CA ILE A 243 0.33 7.80 -22.66
C ILE A 243 -0.83 7.28 -23.47
N LYS A 244 -0.59 6.95 -24.75
CA LYS A 244 -1.64 6.41 -25.62
C LYS A 244 -2.22 5.12 -25.06
N GLY A 245 -3.53 5.05 -24.93
CA GLY A 245 -4.25 3.93 -24.30
C GLY A 245 -4.59 4.15 -22.82
N LEU A 246 -4.02 5.18 -22.20
CA LEU A 246 -4.31 5.59 -20.83
C LEU A 246 -5.03 6.94 -20.85
N LYS A 247 -6.26 6.96 -21.38
CA LYS A 247 -7.09 8.17 -21.39
C LYS A 247 -7.29 8.70 -19.97
N ASP A 248 -7.25 10.04 -19.84
CA ASP A 248 -7.51 10.78 -18.62
C ASP A 248 -6.41 10.68 -17.55
N TYR A 249 -5.27 10.06 -17.85
CA TYR A 249 -4.08 10.07 -17.00
C TYR A 249 -3.08 11.08 -17.54
N VAL A 250 -2.87 12.18 -16.80
CA VAL A 250 -1.97 13.25 -17.21
C VAL A 250 -0.67 13.18 -16.43
N PHE A 251 0.43 13.04 -17.16
CA PHE A 251 1.79 12.98 -16.63
C PHE A 251 2.44 14.35 -16.69
N SER A 252 3.12 14.70 -15.61
CA SER A 252 3.97 15.91 -15.49
C SER A 252 5.35 15.50 -15.01
N LEU A 253 6.38 15.95 -15.70
CA LEU A 253 7.78 15.67 -15.36
C LEU A 253 8.48 16.96 -14.93
N GLU A 254 9.26 16.87 -13.85
CA GLU A 254 10.09 17.96 -13.33
C GLU A 254 11.55 17.53 -13.33
N GLY A 255 12.46 18.46 -13.61
CA GLY A 255 13.91 18.23 -13.60
C GLY A 255 14.36 17.15 -14.58
N VAL A 256 13.89 17.21 -15.83
CA VAL A 256 14.25 16.20 -16.85
C VAL A 256 15.59 16.57 -17.47
N THR A 257 16.56 15.66 -17.37
CA THR A 257 17.88 15.76 -17.98
C THR A 257 18.08 14.61 -18.98
N LEU A 258 18.56 14.97 -20.16
CA LEU A 258 19.08 14.07 -21.17
C LEU A 258 20.60 14.04 -21.04
N ASP A 259 21.17 12.91 -20.69
CA ASP A 259 22.61 12.71 -20.58
C ASP A 259 23.08 11.67 -21.62
N PHE A 260 23.82 12.11 -22.62
CA PHE A 260 24.49 11.29 -23.61
C PHE A 260 25.99 11.54 -23.62
N SER A 261 26.53 12.18 -22.59
CA SER A 261 27.95 12.46 -22.49
C SER A 261 28.78 11.19 -22.34
N SER A 262 29.90 11.17 -23.03
CA SER A 262 30.95 10.18 -22.83
C SER A 262 32.12 10.72 -22.00
N LYS A 263 32.00 11.94 -21.47
CA LYS A 263 33.07 12.64 -20.74
C LYS A 263 32.77 12.85 -19.27
N ARG A 264 31.51 13.01 -18.90
CA ARG A 264 31.05 13.25 -17.53
C ARG A 264 29.58 12.90 -17.38
N ASN A 265 29.13 12.72 -16.16
CA ASN A 265 27.71 12.70 -15.84
C ASN A 265 27.21 14.11 -15.49
N ASP A 266 25.92 14.36 -15.67
CA ASP A 266 25.29 15.57 -15.16
C ASP A 266 25.30 15.57 -13.61
N SER A 267 25.74 16.68 -13.02
CA SER A 267 25.87 16.84 -11.56
C SER A 267 24.53 16.80 -10.83
N ASN A 268 23.43 17.03 -11.52
CA ASN A 268 22.08 17.00 -10.93
C ASN A 268 21.42 15.63 -11.01
N THR A 269 22.01 14.69 -11.75
CA THR A 269 21.50 13.32 -11.84
C THR A 269 21.87 12.54 -10.60
N ASN A 270 20.85 12.20 -9.81
CA ASN A 270 21.03 11.38 -8.62
C ASN A 270 20.94 9.88 -8.98
N ILE A 271 22.10 9.28 -9.21
CA ILE A 271 22.20 7.83 -9.53
C ILE A 271 22.31 7.06 -8.21
N PRO A 272 21.37 6.12 -7.92
CA PRO A 272 21.40 5.33 -6.69
C PRO A 272 22.72 4.54 -6.55
N GLU A 273 23.26 4.46 -5.33
CA GLU A 273 24.52 3.76 -5.05
C GLU A 273 24.49 2.28 -5.50
N GLU A 274 23.34 1.62 -5.32
CA GLU A 274 23.15 0.23 -5.75
C GLU A 274 23.26 0.10 -7.27
N TYR A 275 22.67 1.05 -8.01
CA TYR A 275 22.79 1.13 -9.47
C TYR A 275 24.24 1.35 -9.88
N GLN A 276 24.95 2.25 -9.22
CA GLN A 276 26.37 2.51 -9.51
C GLN A 276 27.22 1.26 -9.30
N ARG A 277 27.07 0.57 -8.18
CA ARG A 277 27.82 -0.66 -7.88
C ARG A 277 27.58 -1.78 -8.90
N GLN A 278 26.36 -1.89 -9.41
CA GLN A 278 25.95 -3.03 -10.24
C GLN A 278 26.17 -2.79 -11.73
N TYR A 279 25.94 -1.56 -12.22
CA TYR A 279 25.94 -1.21 -13.63
C TYR A 279 27.04 -0.24 -14.06
N LEU A 280 27.67 0.43 -13.08
CA LEU A 280 28.77 1.37 -13.30
C LEU A 280 29.95 1.01 -12.36
N PRO A 281 30.50 -0.23 -12.44
CA PRO A 281 31.45 -0.72 -11.43
C PRO A 281 32.82 -0.02 -11.46
N GLU A 282 33.13 0.66 -12.56
CA GLU A 282 34.36 1.45 -12.72
C GLU A 282 34.04 2.93 -12.77
N GLU A 283 34.84 3.78 -12.14
CA GLU A 283 34.68 5.25 -12.18
C GLU A 283 34.68 5.83 -13.59
N SER A 284 35.28 5.13 -14.55
CA SER A 284 35.34 5.48 -15.98
C SER A 284 34.04 5.19 -16.71
N VAL A 285 33.12 4.38 -16.16
CA VAL A 285 31.83 4.04 -16.80
C VAL A 285 30.81 5.12 -16.47
N LEU A 286 30.51 5.93 -17.50
CA LEU A 286 29.52 7.00 -17.37
C LEU A 286 28.11 6.49 -17.65
N TRP A 287 27.17 6.99 -16.88
CA TRP A 287 25.75 6.76 -17.14
C TRP A 287 25.28 7.57 -18.35
N ARG A 288 24.38 6.99 -19.14
CA ARG A 288 23.74 7.65 -20.28
C ARG A 288 22.26 7.28 -20.33
N GLY A 289 21.41 8.29 -20.42
CA GLY A 289 19.97 8.06 -20.47
C GLY A 289 19.15 9.34 -20.28
N VAL A 290 17.92 9.13 -19.85
CA VAL A 290 17.00 10.19 -19.44
C VAL A 290 16.78 10.09 -17.93
N TYR A 291 17.07 11.15 -17.23
CA TYR A 291 16.78 11.33 -15.82
C TYR A 291 15.58 12.24 -15.64
N ALA A 292 14.69 11.93 -14.71
CA ALA A 292 13.69 12.85 -14.23
C ALA A 292 13.69 12.86 -12.71
N ASP A 293 13.86 14.04 -12.11
CA ASP A 293 13.89 14.17 -10.66
C ASP A 293 12.57 13.77 -10.04
N LYS A 294 11.45 14.20 -10.66
CA LYS A 294 10.11 13.88 -10.18
C LYS A 294 9.14 13.67 -11.34
N VAL A 295 8.31 12.66 -11.18
CA VAL A 295 7.18 12.36 -12.07
C VAL A 295 5.91 12.42 -11.26
N SER A 296 4.92 13.19 -11.72
CA SER A 296 3.59 13.27 -11.12
C SER A 296 2.55 12.81 -12.12
N ILE A 297 1.50 12.13 -11.64
CA ILE A 297 0.40 11.68 -12.48
C ILE A 297 -0.91 12.19 -11.89
N THR A 298 -1.65 12.96 -12.69
CA THR A 298 -3.04 13.32 -12.40
C THR A 298 -3.95 12.21 -12.92
N LEU A 299 -4.78 11.66 -12.04
CA LEU A 299 -5.66 10.53 -12.35
C LEU A 299 -7.05 10.99 -12.80
N PRO A 300 -7.81 10.12 -13.52
CA PRO A 300 -9.18 10.39 -13.91
C PRO A 300 -10.09 10.74 -12.72
N LYS A 301 -11.20 11.44 -12.98
CA LYS A 301 -12.17 11.84 -11.94
C LYS A 301 -12.68 10.69 -11.06
N ALA A 302 -12.73 9.47 -11.60
CA ALA A 302 -13.09 8.27 -10.84
C ALA A 302 -12.09 7.96 -9.70
N PHE A 303 -10.85 8.44 -9.83
CA PHE A 303 -9.75 8.30 -8.86
C PHE A 303 -9.27 9.68 -8.36
N SER A 304 -10.16 10.65 -8.29
CA SER A 304 -9.86 12.07 -8.07
C SER A 304 -9.10 12.39 -6.77
N ARG A 305 -8.97 11.42 -5.87
CA ARG A 305 -8.20 11.55 -4.61
C ARG A 305 -6.85 10.85 -4.64
N ALA A 306 -6.60 10.01 -5.65
CA ALA A 306 -5.33 9.32 -5.74
C ALA A 306 -4.27 10.24 -6.35
N SER A 307 -3.07 10.22 -5.80
CA SER A 307 -1.88 10.85 -6.35
C SER A 307 -0.85 9.78 -6.69
N PHE A 308 -0.09 10.02 -7.73
CA PHE A 308 1.03 9.16 -8.11
C PHE A 308 2.27 10.03 -8.29
N SER A 309 3.40 9.54 -7.84
CA SER A 309 4.69 10.18 -8.03
C SER A 309 5.80 9.16 -8.25
N ALA A 310 6.84 9.58 -8.95
CA ALA A 310 8.11 8.87 -8.98
C ALA A 310 9.22 9.87 -8.68
N LYS A 311 10.28 9.41 -8.04
CA LYS A 311 11.47 10.20 -7.72
C LYS A 311 12.70 9.50 -8.24
N GLY A 312 13.65 10.29 -8.76
CA GLY A 312 14.92 9.77 -9.23
C GLY A 312 14.74 8.75 -10.36
N LEU A 313 13.89 9.07 -11.35
CA LEU A 313 13.62 8.17 -12.46
C LEU A 313 14.79 8.19 -13.45
N LEU A 314 15.45 7.05 -13.60
CA LEU A 314 16.47 6.80 -14.62
C LEU A 314 15.87 5.88 -15.69
N ILE A 315 16.02 6.25 -16.94
CA ILE A 315 15.63 5.45 -18.11
C ILE A 315 16.83 5.33 -19.03
N ASP A 316 17.36 4.14 -19.16
CA ASP A 316 18.53 3.86 -19.97
C ASP A 316 18.48 2.49 -20.63
N ARG A 317 19.63 2.03 -21.16
CA ARG A 317 19.76 0.72 -21.83
C ARG A 317 19.49 -0.48 -20.90
N ASN A 318 19.69 -0.32 -19.58
CA ASN A 318 19.50 -1.37 -18.59
C ASN A 318 18.03 -1.44 -18.12
N GLY A 319 17.25 -0.40 -18.41
CA GLY A 319 15.83 -0.34 -18.07
C GLY A 319 15.45 0.87 -17.25
N ILE A 320 14.51 0.68 -16.34
CA ILE A 320 13.95 1.74 -15.50
C ILE A 320 14.43 1.54 -14.07
N THR A 321 15.00 2.60 -13.50
CA THR A 321 15.36 2.66 -12.08
C THR A 321 14.64 3.85 -11.45
N GLY A 322 14.07 3.67 -10.26
CA GLY A 322 13.41 4.76 -9.54
C GLY A 322 12.49 4.29 -8.45
N ALA A 323 12.10 5.23 -7.59
CA ALA A 323 11.13 5.03 -6.52
C ALA A 323 9.77 5.59 -6.95
N PHE A 324 8.77 4.74 -6.98
CA PHE A 324 7.40 5.08 -7.36
C PHE A 324 6.51 5.03 -6.13
N ALA A 325 5.62 5.98 -5.99
CA ALA A 325 4.64 6.03 -4.92
C ALA A 325 3.26 6.43 -5.44
N ALA A 326 2.24 5.84 -4.85
CA ALA A 326 0.87 6.21 -5.12
C ALA A 326 0.08 6.25 -3.82
N ASP A 327 -0.70 7.31 -3.62
CA ASP A 327 -1.49 7.53 -2.42
C ASP A 327 -2.98 7.57 -2.75
N SER A 328 -3.82 7.17 -1.77
CA SER A 328 -5.28 7.19 -1.89
C SER A 328 -5.83 6.44 -3.12
N ILE A 329 -5.20 5.30 -3.45
CA ILE A 329 -5.44 4.55 -4.69
C ILE A 329 -6.84 3.96 -4.74
N LEU A 330 -7.26 3.33 -3.63
CA LEU A 330 -8.54 2.66 -3.53
C LEU A 330 -9.20 3.01 -2.19
N PRO A 331 -10.28 3.79 -2.19
CA PRO A 331 -11.01 4.08 -0.96
C PRO A 331 -11.72 2.83 -0.41
N LEU A 332 -11.85 2.74 0.90
CA LEU A 332 -12.35 1.57 1.62
C LEU A 332 -13.68 1.01 1.07
N LYS A 333 -14.61 1.89 0.68
CA LYS A 333 -15.92 1.48 0.14
C LYS A 333 -15.87 0.94 -1.30
N ALA A 334 -14.80 1.21 -2.03
CA ALA A 334 -14.63 0.77 -3.41
C ALA A 334 -13.93 -0.59 -3.53
N GLY A 335 -13.10 -0.95 -2.55
CA GLY A 335 -12.45 -2.26 -2.49
C GLY A 335 -13.38 -3.33 -1.92
N ASN A 336 -13.40 -4.48 -2.56
CA ASN A 336 -14.15 -5.65 -2.10
C ASN A 336 -13.34 -6.92 -2.35
N ALA A 337 -12.98 -7.61 -1.29
CA ALA A 337 -12.34 -8.92 -1.34
C ALA A 337 -13.28 -9.94 -0.70
N ASN A 338 -14.04 -10.65 -1.53
CA ASN A 338 -14.98 -11.68 -1.12
C ASN A 338 -15.93 -11.25 0.02
N GLY A 339 -16.41 -9.98 -0.06
CA GLY A 339 -17.36 -9.40 0.88
C GLY A 339 -16.74 -8.56 2.00
N TRP A 340 -15.42 -8.53 2.15
CA TRP A 340 -14.75 -7.59 3.03
C TRP A 340 -14.32 -6.34 2.27
N HIS A 341 -14.64 -5.18 2.79
CA HIS A 341 -14.18 -3.92 2.21
C HIS A 341 -12.74 -3.65 2.61
N PHE A 342 -11.95 -3.16 1.65
CA PHE A 342 -10.57 -2.77 1.91
C PHE A 342 -10.20 -1.50 1.15
N SER A 343 -9.24 -0.74 1.68
CA SER A 343 -8.63 0.39 0.99
C SER A 343 -7.19 0.07 0.61
N VAL A 344 -6.66 0.78 -0.38
CA VAL A 344 -5.22 0.90 -0.60
C VAL A 344 -4.91 2.39 -0.47
N ASP A 345 -4.38 2.75 0.69
CA ASP A 345 -4.14 4.14 1.03
C ASP A 345 -2.77 4.60 0.50
N HIS A 346 -1.78 3.70 0.47
CA HIS A 346 -0.44 3.92 -0.06
C HIS A 346 0.07 2.67 -0.78
N PHE A 347 0.85 2.89 -1.83
CA PHE A 347 1.63 1.87 -2.53
C PHE A 347 2.97 2.47 -2.94
N GLY A 348 4.06 1.81 -2.58
CA GLY A 348 5.42 2.12 -2.99
C GLY A 348 6.01 1.01 -3.85
N LEU A 349 6.86 1.36 -4.79
CA LEU A 349 7.56 0.42 -5.67
C LEU A 349 8.95 0.96 -5.97
N ASN A 350 9.97 0.20 -5.66
CA ASN A 350 11.35 0.51 -6.00
C ASN A 350 11.85 -0.45 -7.08
N LEU A 351 12.30 0.12 -8.18
CA LEU A 351 12.87 -0.60 -9.31
C LEU A 351 14.36 -0.28 -9.46
N LEU A 352 15.12 -1.29 -9.84
CA LEU A 352 16.52 -1.17 -10.25
C LEU A 352 16.69 -1.88 -11.60
N ALA A 353 17.00 -1.13 -12.67
CA ALA A 353 17.14 -1.68 -14.02
C ALA A 353 15.96 -2.57 -14.46
N SER A 354 14.73 -2.14 -14.17
CA SER A 354 13.47 -2.88 -14.37
C SER A 354 13.25 -4.11 -13.49
N GLU A 355 14.15 -4.39 -12.54
CA GLU A 355 13.95 -5.43 -11.55
C GLU A 355 13.30 -4.88 -10.29
N LEU A 356 12.40 -5.66 -9.67
CA LEU A 356 11.75 -5.29 -8.43
C LEU A 356 12.72 -5.43 -7.26
N VAL A 357 13.05 -4.31 -6.61
CA VAL A 357 13.84 -4.29 -5.38
C VAL A 357 12.95 -4.48 -4.15
N SER A 358 11.89 -3.68 -4.08
CA SER A 358 10.89 -3.77 -3.02
C SER A 358 9.57 -3.14 -3.46
N ALA A 359 8.48 -3.63 -2.89
CA ALA A 359 7.21 -2.93 -2.92
C ALA A 359 6.61 -2.92 -1.53
N ASP A 360 5.99 -1.82 -1.18
CA ASP A 360 5.26 -1.66 0.07
C ASP A 360 3.85 -1.15 -0.22
N PHE A 361 2.94 -1.51 0.64
CA PHE A 361 1.56 -1.07 0.54
C PHE A 361 0.92 -0.96 1.91
N GLN A 362 0.04 0.01 2.06
CA GLN A 362 -0.69 0.28 3.29
C GLN A 362 -2.16 0.51 2.97
N GLY A 363 -3.00 0.13 3.92
CA GLY A 363 -4.43 0.32 3.78
C GLY A 363 -5.21 -0.11 5.00
N ARG A 364 -6.51 -0.18 4.83
CA ARG A 364 -7.45 -0.59 5.88
C ARG A 364 -8.34 -1.70 5.38
N LEU A 365 -8.64 -2.63 6.26
CA LEU A 365 -9.55 -3.73 6.04
C LEU A 365 -10.74 -3.58 6.98
N GLN A 366 -11.95 -3.60 6.45
CA GLN A 366 -13.16 -3.61 7.25
C GLN A 366 -13.43 -5.03 7.76
N LEU A 367 -13.27 -5.23 9.04
CA LEU A 367 -13.62 -6.51 9.66
C LEU A 367 -15.14 -6.73 9.74
N PRO A 368 -15.60 -7.97 9.78
CA PRO A 368 -17.02 -8.30 9.79
C PRO A 368 -17.64 -8.12 11.19
N PHE A 369 -17.49 -6.93 11.77
CA PHE A 369 -18.03 -6.58 13.09
C PHE A 369 -18.90 -5.32 13.04
N LYS A 370 -19.83 -5.19 14.01
CA LYS A 370 -20.56 -3.95 14.25
C LYS A 370 -19.81 -3.09 15.26
N GLY A 371 -19.75 -1.78 15.02
CA GLY A 371 -19.10 -0.85 15.91
C GLY A 371 -18.52 0.34 15.15
N LYS A 372 -17.92 1.26 15.90
CA LYS A 372 -17.24 2.42 15.33
C LYS A 372 -15.80 2.06 14.91
N ASN A 373 -15.15 1.21 15.68
CA ASN A 373 -13.75 0.83 15.54
C ASN A 373 -13.64 -0.63 15.07
N THR A 374 -13.96 -0.85 13.79
CA THR A 374 -13.99 -2.18 13.17
C THR A 374 -13.06 -2.27 11.96
N GLN A 375 -12.21 -1.26 11.76
CA GLN A 375 -11.22 -1.22 10.69
C GLN A 375 -9.86 -1.65 11.22
N LEU A 376 -9.22 -2.52 10.48
CA LEU A 376 -7.88 -3.00 10.73
C LEU A 376 -6.93 -2.33 9.74
N GLY A 377 -5.98 -1.52 10.24
CA GLY A 377 -4.88 -1.02 9.43
C GLY A 377 -3.94 -2.16 9.08
N TYR A 378 -3.43 -2.18 7.87
CA TYR A 378 -2.41 -3.13 7.44
C TYR A 378 -1.28 -2.42 6.69
N GLU A 379 -0.08 -2.95 6.82
CA GLU A 379 1.07 -2.63 5.99
C GLU A 379 1.71 -3.92 5.49
N GLY A 380 2.15 -3.91 4.26
CA GLY A 380 2.76 -5.07 3.62
C GLY A 380 4.00 -4.70 2.86
N HIS A 381 4.95 -5.62 2.80
CA HIS A 381 6.16 -5.52 2.02
C HIS A 381 6.29 -6.73 1.12
N LEU A 382 6.60 -6.49 -0.15
CA LEU A 382 6.95 -7.52 -1.11
C LEU A 382 8.45 -7.42 -1.40
N LEU A 383 9.17 -8.51 -1.20
CA LEU A 383 10.59 -8.63 -1.47
C LEU A 383 10.84 -9.42 -2.77
N PRO A 384 12.05 -9.31 -3.38
CA PRO A 384 12.36 -9.91 -4.69
C PRO A 384 12.17 -11.43 -4.76
N ASN A 385 12.28 -12.14 -3.63
CA ASN A 385 12.11 -13.59 -3.54
C ASN A 385 10.65 -14.06 -3.48
N ASN A 386 9.66 -13.20 -3.79
CA ASN A 386 8.22 -13.42 -3.59
C ASN A 386 7.80 -13.64 -2.13
N GLU A 387 8.64 -13.26 -1.18
CA GLU A 387 8.24 -13.17 0.20
C GLU A 387 7.42 -11.91 0.42
N TYR A 388 6.26 -12.06 1.05
CA TYR A 388 5.45 -10.93 1.46
C TYR A 388 5.12 -11.08 2.94
N ALA A 389 5.24 -9.99 3.64
CA ALA A 389 4.83 -9.87 5.02
C ALA A 389 3.78 -8.77 5.10
N MET A 390 2.60 -9.12 5.63
CA MET A 390 1.53 -8.16 5.91
C MET A 390 1.33 -8.11 7.41
N HIS A 391 1.66 -6.98 8.00
CA HIS A 391 1.49 -6.73 9.42
C HIS A 391 0.24 -5.90 9.68
N VAL A 392 -0.41 -6.19 10.80
CA VAL A 392 -1.51 -5.39 11.28
C VAL A 392 -0.95 -4.16 11.98
N LYS A 393 -1.44 -3.00 11.59
CA LYS A 393 -1.14 -1.72 12.20
C LYS A 393 -2.40 -1.19 12.87
N THR A 394 -2.51 -1.34 14.18
CA THR A 394 -3.59 -0.73 14.96
C THR A 394 -3.03 -0.22 16.27
N GLU A 395 -3.37 1.02 16.61
CA GLU A 395 -3.03 1.67 17.87
C GLU A 395 -4.23 1.69 18.82
N GLU A 396 -5.43 1.43 18.31
CA GLU A 396 -6.69 1.51 19.03
C GLU A 396 -7.34 0.13 19.21
N ALA A 397 -8.13 0.01 20.27
CA ALA A 397 -8.93 -1.18 20.52
C ALA A 397 -10.03 -1.35 19.47
N LEU A 398 -10.17 -2.57 18.96
CA LEU A 398 -11.21 -2.95 18.02
C LEU A 398 -12.52 -3.30 18.72
N ASP A 399 -13.64 -2.91 18.15
CA ASP A 399 -14.97 -3.33 18.57
C ASP A 399 -15.25 -4.74 18.06
N PHE A 400 -15.22 -5.72 18.97
CA PHE A 400 -15.55 -7.12 18.70
C PHE A 400 -17.01 -7.39 19.03
N SER A 401 -17.91 -7.04 18.12
CA SER A 401 -19.37 -7.22 18.32
C SER A 401 -19.80 -8.68 18.54
N LEU A 402 -18.99 -9.62 18.13
CA LEU A 402 -19.29 -11.05 18.26
C LEU A 402 -19.44 -11.49 19.73
N PHE A 403 -18.71 -10.86 20.67
CA PHE A 403 -18.82 -11.13 22.12
C PHE A 403 -19.12 -9.87 22.95
N ASN A 404 -19.53 -8.77 22.30
CA ASN A 404 -19.64 -7.46 22.94
C ASN A 404 -18.33 -7.04 23.65
N ALA A 405 -17.20 -7.29 23.00
CA ALA A 405 -15.89 -7.10 23.56
C ALA A 405 -15.11 -6.01 22.85
N ARG A 406 -14.06 -5.50 23.49
CA ARG A 406 -12.99 -4.70 22.86
C ARG A 406 -11.73 -5.52 22.80
N ALA A 407 -11.12 -5.60 21.61
CA ALA A 407 -9.89 -6.36 21.39
C ALA A 407 -8.68 -5.43 21.21
N TYR A 408 -7.59 -5.82 21.84
CA TYR A 408 -6.27 -5.22 21.73
C TYR A 408 -5.36 -6.21 21.04
N LEU A 409 -4.78 -5.80 19.90
CA LEU A 409 -4.00 -6.71 19.08
C LEU A 409 -2.50 -6.59 19.36
N ASP A 410 -1.83 -7.73 19.33
CA ASP A 410 -0.37 -7.83 19.40
C ASP A 410 0.25 -7.61 18.02
N LYS A 411 1.52 -7.19 18.00
CA LYS A 411 2.32 -6.94 16.78
C LYS A 411 2.46 -8.16 15.86
N ASN A 412 2.24 -9.36 16.39
CA ASN A 412 2.28 -10.62 15.63
C ASN A 412 0.98 -10.90 14.85
N SER A 413 -0.01 -10.02 14.95
CA SER A 413 -1.23 -10.12 14.16
C SER A 413 -0.93 -9.76 12.71
N TYR A 414 -1.51 -10.51 11.77
CA TYR A 414 -1.29 -10.27 10.34
C TYR A 414 -2.55 -10.57 9.52
N VAL A 415 -2.58 -9.98 8.33
CA VAL A 415 -3.58 -10.29 7.30
C VAL A 415 -2.85 -11.00 6.17
N SER A 416 -3.37 -12.12 5.74
CA SER A 416 -2.92 -12.79 4.52
C SER A 416 -3.97 -12.64 3.41
N LEU A 417 -3.51 -12.44 2.19
CA LEU A 417 -4.35 -12.32 1.02
C LEU A 417 -3.94 -13.42 0.03
N ARG A 418 -4.82 -14.38 -0.21
CA ARG A 418 -4.58 -15.44 -1.19
C ARG A 418 -5.41 -15.22 -2.43
N LEU A 419 -4.79 -15.39 -3.59
CA LEU A 419 -5.47 -15.40 -4.88
C LEU A 419 -5.85 -16.84 -5.23
N ILE A 420 -7.14 -17.14 -5.28
CA ILE A 420 -7.64 -18.45 -5.71
C ILE A 420 -8.51 -18.24 -6.95
N GLY A 421 -7.98 -18.65 -8.11
CA GLY A 421 -8.58 -18.27 -9.39
C GLY A 421 -8.44 -16.76 -9.63
N GLU A 422 -9.56 -16.07 -9.77
CA GLU A 422 -9.61 -14.60 -9.94
C GLU A 422 -10.06 -13.85 -8.67
N GLU A 423 -10.31 -14.57 -7.57
CA GLU A 423 -10.82 -13.99 -6.34
C GLU A 423 -9.73 -13.81 -5.28
N PHE A 424 -9.69 -12.63 -4.69
CA PHE A 424 -8.89 -12.36 -3.49
C PHE A 424 -9.63 -12.84 -2.24
N ILE A 425 -8.98 -13.70 -1.48
CA ILE A 425 -9.51 -14.28 -0.25
C ILE A 425 -8.66 -13.80 0.93
N PRO A 426 -9.15 -12.81 1.68
CA PRO A 426 -8.47 -12.34 2.87
C PRO A 426 -8.70 -13.30 4.04
N GLU A 427 -7.66 -13.45 4.87
CA GLU A 427 -7.70 -14.11 6.18
C GLU A 427 -6.96 -13.22 7.17
N ALA A 428 -7.63 -12.82 8.26
CA ALA A 428 -6.98 -12.11 9.36
C ALA A 428 -6.63 -13.11 10.46
N THR A 429 -5.37 -13.20 10.83
CA THR A 429 -4.87 -13.99 11.96
C THR A 429 -4.47 -13.04 13.07
N LEU A 430 -5.22 -13.09 14.16
CA LEU A 430 -5.13 -12.12 15.22
C LEU A 430 -4.57 -12.76 16.50
N HIS A 431 -3.72 -12.04 17.19
CA HIS A 431 -3.17 -12.35 18.49
C HIS A 431 -3.41 -11.17 19.43
N GLY A 432 -3.62 -11.43 20.70
CA GLY A 432 -3.83 -10.35 21.65
C GLY A 432 -4.76 -10.76 22.79
N TYR A 433 -5.48 -9.78 23.31
CA TYR A 433 -6.48 -10.01 24.32
C TYR A 433 -7.74 -9.19 24.06
N MET A 434 -8.86 -9.64 24.61
CA MET A 434 -10.10 -8.89 24.58
C MET A 434 -10.62 -8.69 25.99
N THR A 435 -11.33 -7.57 26.17
CA THR A 435 -12.01 -7.21 27.42
C THR A 435 -13.49 -7.26 27.18
N LEU A 436 -14.20 -8.05 27.98
CA LEU A 436 -15.66 -8.03 28.01
C LEU A 436 -16.07 -7.07 29.13
N ALA A 437 -16.55 -5.91 28.74
CA ALA A 437 -17.17 -4.96 29.67
C ALA A 437 -18.66 -5.27 29.70
N GLY A 438 -19.15 -5.90 30.75
CA GLY A 438 -20.58 -6.11 30.89
C GLY A 438 -21.34 -4.80 30.97
N ASP A 439 -22.25 -4.59 30.03
CA ASP A 439 -23.08 -3.35 29.98
C ASP A 439 -24.20 -3.37 31.04
N SER A 440 -24.41 -4.50 31.70
CA SER A 440 -25.42 -4.70 32.70
C SER A 440 -24.90 -5.50 33.87
N THR A 441 -25.60 -5.42 35.01
CA THR A 441 -25.31 -6.21 36.21
C THR A 441 -25.44 -7.71 35.98
N SER A 442 -26.00 -8.15 34.85
CA SER A 442 -26.20 -9.57 34.48
C SER A 442 -25.23 -10.08 33.42
N SER A 443 -24.33 -9.26 32.91
CA SER A 443 -23.35 -9.67 31.89
C SER A 443 -22.02 -10.11 32.51
N PRO A 444 -21.30 -11.07 31.91
CA PRO A 444 -19.98 -11.44 32.40
C PRO A 444 -18.98 -10.30 32.14
N LYS A 445 -18.20 -10.00 33.17
CA LYS A 445 -17.07 -9.09 33.09
C LYS A 445 -15.79 -9.90 33.11
N LEU A 446 -15.00 -9.84 32.04
CA LEU A 446 -13.70 -10.49 31.90
C LEU A 446 -12.65 -9.46 31.50
N GLU A 447 -11.64 -9.28 32.34
CA GLU A 447 -10.68 -8.17 32.11
C GLU A 447 -9.70 -8.44 30.98
N ARG A 448 -9.13 -9.64 30.92
CA ARG A 448 -8.16 -10.00 29.86
C ARG A 448 -8.36 -11.44 29.42
N LEU A 449 -9.13 -11.61 28.35
CA LEU A 449 -9.28 -12.88 27.67
C LEU A 449 -8.25 -12.94 26.51
N LEU A 450 -7.17 -13.67 26.73
CA LEU A 450 -6.09 -13.85 25.77
C LEU A 450 -6.55 -14.76 24.63
N PHE A 451 -6.11 -14.43 23.40
CA PHE A 451 -6.31 -15.29 22.23
C PHE A 451 -5.06 -15.38 21.37
N ARG A 452 -4.85 -16.55 20.76
CA ARG A 452 -3.80 -16.78 19.79
C ARG A 452 -4.37 -17.47 18.56
N ASN A 453 -3.87 -17.07 17.37
CA ASN A 453 -4.35 -17.57 16.07
C ASN A 453 -5.88 -17.50 15.95
N LEU A 454 -6.46 -16.38 16.38
CA LEU A 454 -7.86 -16.11 16.12
C LEU A 454 -8.00 -15.75 14.63
N LYS A 455 -8.49 -16.68 13.84
CA LYS A 455 -8.59 -16.54 12.38
C LYS A 455 -9.98 -16.16 11.97
N LEU A 456 -10.07 -15.02 11.29
CA LEU A 456 -11.28 -14.54 10.63
C LEU A 456 -11.15 -14.81 9.13
N ARG A 457 -12.18 -15.40 8.54
CA ARG A 457 -12.20 -15.79 7.13
C ARG A 457 -13.48 -15.35 6.44
N THR A 458 -13.41 -15.20 5.12
CA THR A 458 -14.58 -14.96 4.27
C THR A 458 -15.29 -16.23 3.83
N ARG A 459 -14.73 -17.41 4.16
CA ARG A 459 -15.29 -18.75 3.88
C ARG A 459 -15.35 -19.58 5.16
N SER A 460 -16.31 -20.51 5.19
CA SER A 460 -16.47 -21.44 6.34
C SER A 460 -15.21 -22.33 6.52
N PRO A 461 -14.76 -22.56 7.76
CA PRO A 461 -15.25 -21.95 9.00
C PRO A 461 -14.80 -20.47 9.09
N TYR A 462 -15.77 -19.57 9.25
CA TYR A 462 -15.53 -18.12 9.25
C TYR A 462 -14.71 -17.61 10.43
N LEU A 463 -14.71 -18.38 11.53
CA LEU A 463 -13.97 -18.06 12.75
C LEU A 463 -13.39 -19.32 13.37
N THR A 464 -12.10 -19.30 13.69
CA THR A 464 -11.41 -20.35 14.47
C THR A 464 -10.38 -19.72 15.38
N ALA A 465 -9.98 -20.41 16.44
CA ALA A 465 -8.87 -20.00 17.29
C ALA A 465 -8.14 -21.24 17.82
N ASP A 466 -6.82 -21.12 18.01
CA ASP A 466 -6.03 -22.23 18.53
C ASP A 466 -5.95 -22.22 20.07
N TYR A 467 -6.03 -21.00 20.64
CA TYR A 467 -5.85 -20.85 22.08
C TYR A 467 -6.65 -19.67 22.64
N PHE A 468 -7.27 -19.93 23.81
CA PHE A 468 -7.75 -18.88 24.70
C PHE A 468 -7.15 -19.08 26.08
N GLY A 469 -6.77 -17.97 26.72
CA GLY A 469 -6.29 -17.89 28.07
C GLY A 469 -7.01 -16.79 28.83
N TYR A 470 -6.80 -16.73 30.13
CA TYR A 470 -7.42 -15.72 30.96
C TYR A 470 -6.42 -15.14 31.96
N GLU A 471 -6.46 -13.82 32.13
CA GLU A 471 -5.71 -13.09 33.15
C GLU A 471 -6.61 -12.01 33.78
N GLY A 472 -6.47 -11.79 35.08
CA GLY A 472 -7.18 -10.74 35.79
C GLY A 472 -8.43 -11.20 36.52
N GLU A 473 -9.36 -10.28 36.76
CA GLU A 473 -10.60 -10.56 37.49
C GLU A 473 -11.74 -10.94 36.55
N ALA A 474 -12.46 -12.00 36.93
CA ALA A 474 -13.70 -12.42 36.28
C ALA A 474 -14.88 -12.33 37.22
N LYS A 475 -16.00 -11.85 36.70
CA LYS A 475 -17.28 -11.77 37.49
C LYS A 475 -18.45 -12.08 36.56
N LEU A 476 -19.47 -12.76 37.10
CA LEU A 476 -20.79 -12.88 36.53
C LEU A 476 -21.75 -12.06 37.40
N GLY A 477 -22.19 -10.93 36.89
CA GLY A 477 -22.81 -9.93 37.75
C GLY A 477 -21.86 -9.50 38.87
N ASN A 478 -22.22 -9.77 40.11
CA ASN A 478 -21.39 -9.49 41.30
C ASN A 478 -20.71 -10.73 41.88
N PHE A 479 -20.89 -11.89 41.25
CA PHE A 479 -20.29 -13.11 41.71
C PHE A 479 -18.90 -13.30 41.13
N PRO A 480 -17.82 -13.38 41.94
CA PRO A 480 -16.48 -13.67 41.46
C PRO A 480 -16.43 -15.06 40.78
N LEU A 481 -15.71 -15.12 39.68
CA LEU A 481 -15.47 -16.35 38.94
C LEU A 481 -14.00 -16.73 38.99
N SER A 482 -13.76 -18.07 39.07
CA SER A 482 -12.43 -18.68 38.88
C SER A 482 -12.47 -19.49 37.59
N ILE A 483 -11.87 -18.98 36.53
CA ILE A 483 -11.89 -19.58 35.20
C ILE A 483 -10.86 -20.72 35.12
N HIS A 484 -11.28 -21.91 34.70
CA HIS A 484 -10.41 -23.07 34.56
C HIS A 484 -10.47 -23.72 33.16
N LYS A 485 -11.46 -23.38 32.34
CA LYS A 485 -11.59 -23.88 30.97
C LYS A 485 -12.06 -22.76 30.03
N LEU A 486 -11.42 -22.66 28.87
CA LEU A 486 -11.83 -21.78 27.78
C LEU A 486 -11.75 -22.56 26.48
N ALA A 487 -12.78 -22.53 25.66
CA ALA A 487 -12.82 -23.18 24.36
C ALA A 487 -13.72 -22.42 23.40
N LEU A 488 -13.28 -22.28 22.15
CA LEU A 488 -14.13 -21.81 21.05
C LEU A 488 -14.69 -23.04 20.32
N GLU A 489 -16.00 -23.18 20.32
CA GLU A 489 -16.71 -24.28 19.68
C GLU A 489 -17.46 -23.77 18.45
N GLY A 490 -17.18 -24.35 17.28
CA GLY A 490 -18.00 -24.14 16.08
C GLY A 490 -19.20 -25.08 16.09
N ARG A 491 -20.42 -24.55 16.19
CA ARG A 491 -21.65 -25.37 16.12
C ARG A 491 -22.13 -25.62 14.70
N SER A 492 -21.92 -24.64 13.84
CA SER A 492 -22.11 -24.67 12.39
C SER A 492 -21.18 -23.61 11.80
N GLY A 493 -20.94 -23.63 10.50
CA GLY A 493 -19.99 -22.67 9.89
C GLY A 493 -20.29 -21.21 10.18
N ASP A 494 -21.53 -20.87 10.49
CA ASP A 494 -22.08 -19.55 10.76
C ASP A 494 -22.35 -19.25 12.25
N ARG A 495 -22.06 -20.20 13.16
CA ARG A 495 -22.27 -20.04 14.60
C ARG A 495 -21.07 -20.52 15.41
N VAL A 496 -20.71 -19.73 16.40
CA VAL A 496 -19.63 -20.06 17.33
C VAL A 496 -20.09 -19.86 18.78
N ARG A 497 -19.54 -20.63 19.68
CA ARG A 497 -19.73 -20.53 21.12
C ARG A 497 -18.38 -20.44 21.79
N LEU A 498 -18.15 -19.37 22.55
CA LEU A 498 -17.06 -19.34 23.52
C LEU A 498 -17.54 -19.92 24.83
N SER A 499 -17.07 -21.12 25.13
CA SER A 499 -17.40 -21.86 26.36
C SER A 499 -16.38 -21.51 27.44
N ILE A 500 -16.89 -21.11 28.62
CA ILE A 500 -16.12 -20.70 29.79
C ILE A 500 -16.52 -21.58 30.93
N GLY A 501 -15.66 -22.53 31.28
CA GLY A 501 -15.84 -23.32 32.52
C GLY A 501 -15.30 -22.55 33.73
N ALA A 502 -16.12 -22.31 34.70
CA ALA A 502 -15.76 -21.47 35.85
C ALA A 502 -16.33 -21.98 37.17
N GLY A 503 -15.52 -21.88 38.20
CA GLY A 503 -15.97 -21.89 39.57
C GLY A 503 -16.60 -20.54 39.92
N ILE A 504 -17.76 -20.54 40.54
CA ILE A 504 -18.48 -19.35 41.00
C ILE A 504 -18.51 -19.28 42.52
N ASN A 505 -18.15 -18.14 43.09
CA ASN A 505 -18.26 -17.88 44.51
C ASN A 505 -19.62 -17.22 44.81
N LEU A 506 -20.53 -18.00 45.42
CA LEU A 506 -21.90 -17.58 45.67
C LEU A 506 -22.05 -16.82 46.99
N GLY A 507 -21.15 -16.96 47.98
CA GLY A 507 -21.19 -16.24 49.23
C GLY A 507 -19.96 -16.45 50.10
N GLU A 508 -19.29 -15.41 50.50
CA GLU A 508 -18.19 -15.26 51.47
C GLU A 508 -17.26 -16.48 51.68
N LYS A 509 -16.92 -17.18 50.59
CA LYS A 509 -16.10 -18.41 50.58
C LYS A 509 -16.77 -19.66 51.18
N LEU A 510 -18.02 -19.56 51.63
CA LEU A 510 -18.76 -20.70 52.21
C LEU A 510 -19.43 -21.55 51.11
N PHE A 511 -19.84 -20.93 50.02
CA PHE A 511 -20.57 -21.58 48.95
C PHE A 511 -19.83 -21.35 47.63
N SER A 512 -19.41 -22.42 47.01
CA SER A 512 -18.86 -22.43 45.67
C SER A 512 -19.57 -23.45 44.79
N GLY A 513 -19.64 -23.17 43.51
CA GLY A 513 -20.19 -24.10 42.55
C GLY A 513 -19.45 -24.01 41.24
N GLU A 514 -19.61 -25.00 40.40
CA GLU A 514 -19.05 -24.99 39.04
C GLU A 514 -20.15 -24.79 38.02
N THR A 515 -19.87 -24.01 37.00
CA THR A 515 -20.78 -23.72 35.91
C THR A 515 -20.05 -23.58 34.59
N GLU A 516 -20.79 -23.68 33.51
CA GLU A 516 -20.30 -23.33 32.17
C GLU A 516 -21.10 -22.16 31.65
N ILE A 517 -20.37 -21.11 31.22
CA ILE A 517 -20.93 -19.91 30.61
C ILE A 517 -20.63 -19.98 29.11
N GLY A 518 -21.65 -19.82 28.28
CA GLY A 518 -21.54 -19.78 26.83
C GLY A 518 -21.85 -18.39 26.28
N LEU A 519 -20.90 -17.80 25.55
CA LEU A 519 -21.14 -16.61 24.74
C LEU A 519 -21.36 -17.07 23.30
N LEU A 520 -22.55 -16.88 22.78
CA LEU A 520 -22.91 -17.30 21.44
C LEU A 520 -22.89 -16.12 20.50
N ALA A 521 -22.33 -16.35 19.32
CA ALA A 521 -22.34 -15.42 18.23
C ALA A 521 -22.77 -16.11 16.93
N ARG A 522 -23.40 -15.35 16.06
CA ARG A 522 -23.83 -15.79 14.73
C ARG A 522 -23.29 -14.87 13.65
N TYR A 523 -23.02 -15.46 12.49
CA TYR A 523 -22.62 -14.76 11.29
C TYR A 523 -23.85 -14.54 10.42
N GLU A 524 -24.31 -13.29 10.34
CA GLU A 524 -25.52 -12.88 9.64
C GLU A 524 -25.24 -11.64 8.82
N ASP A 525 -25.70 -11.58 7.57
CA ASP A 525 -25.45 -10.48 6.65
C ASP A 525 -23.97 -10.12 6.49
N ARG A 526 -23.10 -11.14 6.52
CA ARG A 526 -21.63 -11.00 6.45
C ARG A 526 -21.01 -10.29 7.65
N ILE A 527 -21.68 -10.25 8.77
CA ILE A 527 -21.21 -9.62 10.00
C ILE A 527 -21.40 -10.61 11.16
N TRP A 528 -20.41 -10.67 12.05
CA TRP A 528 -20.53 -11.35 13.33
C TRP A 528 -21.30 -10.49 14.32
N VAL A 529 -22.35 -11.04 14.90
CA VAL A 529 -23.15 -10.40 15.93
C VAL A 529 -23.25 -11.31 17.15
N PHE A 530 -23.26 -10.68 18.33
CA PHE A 530 -23.58 -11.37 19.57
C PHE A 530 -25.04 -11.88 19.51
N ASP A 531 -25.25 -13.15 19.82
CA ASP A 531 -26.56 -13.77 19.80
C ASP A 531 -27.15 -13.78 21.20
N LYS A 532 -26.52 -14.53 22.11
CA LYS A 532 -27.00 -14.66 23.50
C LYS A 532 -25.91 -15.12 24.45
N LEU A 533 -26.18 -14.86 25.73
CA LEU A 533 -25.44 -15.43 26.85
C LEU A 533 -26.22 -16.64 27.37
N GLU A 534 -25.56 -17.77 27.47
CA GLU A 534 -26.05 -18.96 28.14
C GLU A 534 -25.27 -19.15 29.44
N VAL A 535 -25.97 -19.38 30.54
CA VAL A 535 -25.35 -19.78 31.80
C VAL A 535 -25.92 -21.15 32.14
N GLY A 536 -25.05 -22.11 32.25
CA GLY A 536 -25.40 -23.47 32.63
C GLY A 536 -25.86 -23.56 34.11
N THR A 537 -26.39 -24.70 34.47
CA THR A 537 -26.67 -24.98 35.87
C THR A 537 -25.40 -24.92 36.70
N ILE A 538 -25.47 -24.33 37.88
CA ILE A 538 -24.37 -24.33 38.84
C ILE A 538 -24.45 -25.62 39.65
N LYS A 539 -23.42 -26.44 39.56
CA LYS A 539 -23.25 -27.58 40.43
C LYS A 539 -22.65 -27.09 41.74
N LEU A 540 -23.51 -27.03 42.75
CA LEU A 540 -23.13 -26.62 44.09
C LEU A 540 -22.49 -27.83 44.83
N ASP A 541 -21.32 -27.60 45.42
CA ASP A 541 -20.68 -28.49 46.39
C ASP A 541 -20.07 -27.61 47.47
N ALA A 542 -20.64 -27.65 48.65
CA ALA A 542 -20.22 -26.82 49.76
C ALA A 542 -20.20 -27.60 51.07
N ASN A 543 -19.17 -27.38 51.87
CA ASN A 543 -19.03 -27.94 53.21
C ASN A 543 -19.00 -26.83 54.25
N ILE A 544 -20.02 -26.76 55.07
CA ILE A 544 -20.16 -25.74 56.10
C ILE A 544 -19.76 -26.36 57.45
N ALA A 545 -18.69 -25.82 58.05
CA ALA A 545 -18.18 -26.17 59.37
C ALA A 545 -17.95 -27.70 59.58
N LYS A 546 -17.74 -28.47 58.51
CA LYS A 546 -17.59 -29.96 58.52
C LYS A 546 -18.80 -30.73 59.04
N VAL A 547 -19.91 -30.03 59.19
CA VAL A 547 -21.17 -30.66 59.76
C VAL A 547 -22.24 -30.69 58.67
N ILE A 548 -22.28 -29.78 57.75
CA ILE A 548 -23.30 -29.71 56.72
C ILE A 548 -22.56 -29.71 55.31
N ALA A 549 -22.87 -30.75 54.54
CA ALA A 549 -22.50 -30.80 53.14
C ALA A 549 -23.74 -30.53 52.30
N LEU A 550 -23.57 -29.60 51.32
CA LEU A 550 -24.61 -29.21 50.36
C LEU A 550 -24.19 -29.63 48.96
N LYS A 551 -25.06 -30.39 48.27
CA LYS A 551 -24.87 -30.77 46.87
C LYS A 551 -26.15 -30.55 46.10
N GLY A 552 -26.06 -29.99 44.88
CA GLY A 552 -27.24 -29.76 44.07
C GLY A 552 -26.98 -28.94 42.82
N GLU A 553 -28.06 -28.58 42.18
CA GLU A 553 -28.00 -27.80 40.96
C GLU A 553 -28.83 -26.53 41.10
N LEU A 554 -28.21 -25.36 40.79
CA LEU A 554 -28.88 -24.07 40.79
C LEU A 554 -29.02 -23.58 39.36
N ASN A 555 -30.19 -23.03 39.05
CA ASN A 555 -30.48 -22.40 37.77
C ASN A 555 -30.39 -20.89 37.89
N TRP A 556 -29.88 -20.25 36.84
CA TRP A 556 -29.77 -18.80 36.75
C TRP A 556 -31.10 -18.18 36.42
N HIS A 557 -31.51 -17.16 37.18
CA HIS A 557 -32.64 -16.29 36.86
C HIS A 557 -32.21 -14.86 36.65
N ARG A 558 -32.84 -14.24 35.66
CA ARG A 558 -32.64 -12.81 35.31
C ARG A 558 -33.91 -12.05 35.59
N ASP A 559 -33.71 -10.80 36.06
CA ASP A 559 -34.79 -9.81 36.16
C ASP A 559 -36.08 -10.33 36.80
N ASP A 560 -35.95 -11.25 37.77
CA ASP A 560 -37.08 -11.69 38.53
C ASP A 560 -37.60 -10.53 39.39
N VAL A 561 -38.88 -10.22 39.28
CA VAL A 561 -39.52 -9.10 39.98
C VAL A 561 -39.37 -9.21 41.50
N ARG A 562 -39.33 -10.41 42.03
CA ARG A 562 -39.25 -10.68 43.45
C ARG A 562 -37.82 -10.83 43.93
N TYR A 563 -37.00 -11.53 43.15
CA TYR A 563 -35.66 -11.95 43.55
C TYR A 563 -34.54 -11.21 42.85
N GLY A 564 -34.85 -10.41 41.85
CA GLY A 564 -33.85 -9.75 41.03
C GLY A 564 -33.08 -10.72 40.14
N TYR A 565 -31.75 -10.71 40.16
CA TYR A 565 -30.95 -11.69 39.44
C TYR A 565 -30.11 -12.57 40.40
N GLY A 566 -29.96 -13.84 40.05
CA GLY A 566 -29.24 -14.75 40.88
C GLY A 566 -29.41 -16.21 40.44
N PHE A 567 -29.23 -17.10 41.39
CA PHE A 567 -29.28 -18.52 41.19
C PHE A 567 -30.19 -19.16 42.23
N ALA A 568 -31.05 -20.05 41.81
CA ALA A 568 -31.95 -20.78 42.72
C ALA A 568 -32.17 -22.21 42.23
N GLY A 569 -32.37 -23.13 43.15
CA GLY A 569 -32.63 -24.51 42.82
C GLY A 569 -32.78 -25.41 44.04
N ASP A 570 -32.97 -26.69 43.78
CA ASP A 570 -33.06 -27.70 44.78
C ASP A 570 -31.68 -28.30 45.08
N VAL A 571 -31.39 -28.45 46.36
CA VAL A 571 -30.12 -28.99 46.85
C VAL A 571 -30.38 -30.12 47.87
N GLU A 572 -29.45 -31.04 47.96
CA GLU A 572 -29.43 -32.08 49.02
C GLU A 572 -28.48 -31.58 50.11
N MET A 573 -28.90 -31.68 51.32
CA MET A 573 -28.15 -31.27 52.49
C MET A 573 -27.86 -32.50 53.33
N ASP A 574 -26.61 -32.84 53.55
CA ASP A 574 -26.14 -33.90 54.38
C ASP A 574 -25.68 -33.34 55.72
N PHE A 575 -26.32 -33.74 56.78
CA PHE A 575 -25.95 -33.44 58.19
C PHE A 575 -25.12 -34.57 58.79
N THR A 576 -23.95 -34.27 59.30
CA THR A 576 -23.10 -35.21 60.01
C THR A 576 -23.25 -34.98 61.53
N PHE A 577 -23.96 -35.80 62.21
CA PHE A 577 -24.21 -35.68 63.65
C PHE A 577 -23.08 -36.26 64.50
N ASP A 578 -22.41 -37.29 64.02
CA ASP A 578 -21.28 -37.94 64.71
C ASP A 578 -20.31 -38.49 63.64
N ALA A 579 -19.20 -37.79 63.47
CA ALA A 579 -18.18 -38.13 62.46
C ALA A 579 -17.54 -39.53 62.76
N ALA A 580 -17.54 -39.99 64.04
CA ALA A 580 -16.95 -41.26 64.44
C ALA A 580 -17.89 -42.44 64.12
N LYS A 581 -19.20 -42.22 63.95
CA LYS A 581 -20.18 -43.24 63.67
C LYS A 581 -20.78 -43.20 62.28
N ALA A 582 -20.32 -42.30 61.45
CA ALA A 582 -20.86 -42.04 60.11
C ALA A 582 -22.41 -41.83 60.09
N ASN A 583 -22.96 -41.26 61.13
CA ASN A 583 -24.38 -40.94 61.21
C ASN A 583 -24.65 -39.65 60.42
N THR A 584 -25.24 -39.81 59.23
CA THR A 584 -25.64 -38.72 58.36
C THR A 584 -27.14 -38.74 58.13
N ALA A 585 -27.76 -37.58 58.08
CA ALA A 585 -29.14 -37.42 57.61
C ALA A 585 -29.16 -36.59 56.33
N LYS A 586 -29.89 -37.12 55.34
CA LYS A 586 -30.08 -36.43 54.08
C LYS A 586 -31.39 -35.66 54.09
N VAL A 587 -31.31 -34.40 53.70
CA VAL A 587 -32.43 -33.48 53.69
C VAL A 587 -32.53 -32.77 52.32
N LYS A 588 -33.71 -32.75 51.73
CA LYS A 588 -33.97 -31.91 50.58
C LYS A 588 -34.15 -30.52 51.05
N ALA A 589 -33.42 -29.62 50.37
CA ALA A 589 -33.41 -28.20 50.66
C ALA A 589 -33.54 -27.39 49.39
N ARG A 590 -33.92 -26.11 49.52
CA ARG A 590 -33.85 -25.10 48.46
C ARG A 590 -32.76 -24.14 48.79
N ALA A 591 -32.05 -23.72 47.79
CA ALA A 591 -31.04 -22.69 47.91
C ALA A 591 -31.27 -21.56 46.89
N ALA A 592 -31.08 -20.33 47.31
CA ALA A 592 -31.05 -19.19 46.41
C ALA A 592 -29.96 -18.21 46.82
N PHE A 593 -29.26 -17.68 45.84
CA PHE A 593 -28.18 -16.70 45.95
C PHE A 593 -28.43 -15.61 44.92
N GLY A 594 -28.52 -14.35 45.34
CA GLY A 594 -28.89 -13.32 44.39
C GLY A 594 -28.58 -11.92 44.87
N ARG A 595 -29.02 -11.00 44.03
CA ARG A 595 -29.00 -9.57 44.28
C ARG A 595 -30.26 -8.94 43.73
N LYS A 596 -30.92 -8.15 44.55
CA LYS A 596 -32.02 -7.27 44.16
C LYS A 596 -31.57 -5.83 44.37
N GLU A 597 -31.59 -5.03 43.33
CA GLU A 597 -31.04 -3.67 43.37
C GLU A 597 -29.58 -3.64 43.88
N ASN A 598 -29.31 -3.00 45.00
CA ASN A 598 -27.99 -2.93 45.62
C ASN A 598 -27.80 -3.95 46.77
N HIS A 599 -28.78 -4.79 47.02
CA HIS A 599 -28.80 -5.69 48.17
C HIS A 599 -28.49 -7.13 47.73
N ARG A 600 -27.46 -7.76 48.34
CA ARG A 600 -27.15 -9.18 48.17
C ARG A 600 -27.92 -9.99 49.21
N TYR A 601 -28.40 -11.15 48.80
CA TYR A 601 -29.10 -12.06 49.66
C TYR A 601 -28.72 -13.50 49.33
N TRP A 602 -28.87 -14.36 50.30
CA TRP A 602 -28.88 -15.81 50.09
C TRP A 602 -29.72 -16.51 51.16
N TYR A 603 -30.26 -17.66 50.82
CA TYR A 603 -30.86 -18.56 51.78
C TYR A 603 -30.67 -19.99 51.32
N VAL A 604 -30.61 -20.92 52.30
CA VAL A 604 -30.71 -22.37 52.16
C VAL A 604 -31.74 -22.83 53.15
N ASP A 605 -32.87 -23.38 52.69
CA ASP A 605 -34.02 -23.81 53.50
C ASP A 605 -34.32 -25.30 53.24
N GLY A 606 -34.33 -26.10 54.27
CA GLY A 606 -34.51 -27.52 54.13
C GLY A 606 -35.39 -28.12 55.23
N MET A 607 -36.06 -29.21 54.86
CA MET A 607 -36.90 -29.95 55.75
C MET A 607 -36.67 -31.44 55.60
N ALA A 608 -36.32 -32.10 56.69
CA ALA A 608 -36.30 -33.58 56.83
C ALA A 608 -37.67 -34.12 57.30
N SER A 609 -38.13 -35.11 56.58
CA SER A 609 -39.32 -35.90 57.08
C SER A 609 -38.88 -37.25 57.50
N PHE A 610 -39.31 -37.66 58.68
CA PHE A 610 -39.02 -38.99 59.23
C PHE A 610 -40.26 -39.84 59.09
N ARG A 611 -40.17 -41.00 58.41
CA ARG A 611 -41.24 -41.98 58.31
C ARG A 611 -40.67 -43.37 58.48
N PRO A 612 -40.97 -44.07 59.61
CA PRO A 612 -41.75 -43.64 60.77
C PRO A 612 -41.05 -42.54 61.55
N GLY A 613 -41.81 -41.70 62.26
CA GLY A 613 -41.28 -40.65 63.10
C GLY A 613 -40.30 -41.13 64.14
N VAL A 614 -39.38 -40.33 64.56
CA VAL A 614 -38.40 -40.65 65.60
C VAL A 614 -39.03 -40.43 67.01
N PRO A 615 -39.16 -41.40 67.86
CA PRO A 615 -39.69 -41.20 69.22
C PRO A 615 -38.69 -40.34 70.03
N VAL A 616 -39.22 -39.31 70.68
CA VAL A 616 -38.47 -38.43 71.56
C VAL A 616 -39.07 -38.46 72.93
N LEU A 617 -38.27 -38.78 73.95
CA LEU A 617 -38.67 -38.89 75.34
C LEU A 617 -39.87 -39.89 75.65
N GLY A 618 -40.09 -40.78 74.69
CA GLY A 618 -41.18 -41.82 74.91
C GLY A 618 -42.62 -41.31 74.76
N ILE A 619 -42.85 -40.03 74.69
CA ILE A 619 -44.18 -39.39 74.65
C ILE A 619 -44.44 -38.56 73.40
N MET A 620 -43.44 -38.28 72.63
CA MET A 620 -43.54 -37.53 71.41
C MET A 620 -42.82 -38.23 70.24
N THR A 621 -43.33 -38.02 69.07
CA THR A 621 -42.72 -38.51 67.85
C THR A 621 -42.33 -37.33 66.98
N LEU A 622 -41.07 -37.20 66.69
CA LEU A 622 -40.59 -36.21 65.77
C LEU A 622 -40.77 -36.74 64.34
N ASN A 623 -41.72 -36.15 63.60
CA ASN A 623 -42.02 -36.54 62.24
C ASN A 623 -41.25 -35.74 61.18
N GLY A 624 -40.55 -34.71 61.60
CA GLY A 624 -39.69 -33.87 60.73
C GLY A 624 -38.95 -32.80 61.50
N LEU A 625 -37.87 -32.35 60.96
CA LEU A 625 -37.08 -31.22 61.44
C LEU A 625 -36.76 -30.31 60.23
N GLY A 626 -37.03 -29.03 60.32
CA GLY A 626 -36.73 -28.05 59.28
C GLY A 626 -36.02 -26.87 59.85
N GLY A 627 -35.29 -26.17 58.97
CA GLY A 627 -34.58 -24.95 59.30
C GLY A 627 -34.01 -24.28 58.09
N ALA A 628 -33.65 -23.02 58.24
CA ALA A 628 -33.03 -22.24 57.19
C ALA A 628 -31.78 -21.47 57.67
N LEU A 629 -30.80 -21.38 56.78
CA LEU A 629 -29.68 -20.48 56.92
C LEU A 629 -29.92 -19.31 55.94
N THR A 630 -29.91 -18.10 56.42
CA THR A 630 -30.28 -16.95 55.59
C THR A 630 -29.39 -15.74 55.86
N SER A 631 -29.25 -14.90 54.82
CA SER A 631 -28.67 -13.57 54.94
C SER A 631 -29.36 -12.63 53.94
N GLY A 632 -29.73 -11.44 54.42
CA GLY A 632 -30.34 -10.45 53.53
C GLY A 632 -31.74 -10.79 53.02
N VAL A 633 -32.49 -11.65 53.73
CA VAL A 633 -33.87 -11.99 53.41
C VAL A 633 -34.75 -11.96 54.69
N ARG A 634 -36.02 -11.68 54.50
CA ARG A 634 -37.04 -11.87 55.54
C ARG A 634 -37.97 -13.01 55.18
N ALA A 635 -38.46 -13.70 56.16
CA ALA A 635 -39.51 -14.70 55.97
C ALA A 635 -40.86 -14.02 55.75
N GLU A 636 -41.60 -14.41 54.72
CA GLU A 636 -42.95 -13.94 54.44
C GLU A 636 -43.93 -15.13 54.62
N GLY A 637 -44.89 -14.93 55.52
CA GLY A 637 -45.99 -15.84 55.68
C GLY A 637 -45.67 -17.10 56.51
N THR A 638 -45.81 -17.00 57.80
CA THR A 638 -46.10 -18.16 58.67
C THR A 638 -47.59 -18.34 58.65
N THR A 639 -48.12 -19.27 57.87
CA THR A 639 -49.53 -19.68 58.06
C THR A 639 -49.58 -20.61 59.21
N SER A 640 -50.13 -20.14 60.24
CA SER A 640 -50.48 -20.87 61.43
C SER A 640 -51.80 -21.64 61.29
N GLU A 641 -51.86 -22.54 60.31
CA GLU A 641 -52.98 -23.51 60.31
C GLU A 641 -52.52 -24.86 59.85
N GLY A 642 -52.52 -25.79 60.86
CA GLY A 642 -52.68 -27.19 60.67
C GLY A 642 -51.65 -27.98 59.88
N SER A 643 -50.62 -28.50 60.54
CA SER A 643 -49.90 -29.77 60.23
C SER A 643 -49.35 -30.02 58.85
N LYS A 644 -49.13 -28.97 58.02
CA LYS A 644 -48.26 -29.01 56.83
C LYS A 644 -47.21 -27.91 56.95
N PHE A 645 -46.00 -28.32 57.25
CA PHE A 645 -44.85 -27.41 57.12
C PHE A 645 -44.82 -26.94 55.70
N SER A 646 -45.36 -25.73 55.44
CA SER A 646 -45.15 -25.06 54.21
C SER A 646 -43.79 -24.37 54.29
N ALA A 647 -42.92 -24.59 53.30
CA ALA A 647 -41.67 -23.90 53.21
C ALA A 647 -41.91 -22.38 53.29
N ALA A 648 -41.24 -21.69 54.20
CA ALA A 648 -41.34 -20.23 54.30
C ALA A 648 -40.86 -19.61 52.98
N HIS A 649 -41.57 -18.63 52.49
CA HIS A 649 -41.09 -17.85 51.35
C HIS A 649 -40.15 -16.77 51.88
N TYR A 650 -38.90 -16.79 51.41
CA TYR A 650 -37.89 -15.80 51.74
C TYR A 650 -37.87 -14.73 50.68
N ILE A 651 -37.90 -13.48 51.07
CA ILE A 651 -37.88 -12.30 50.17
C ILE A 651 -36.64 -11.47 50.49
N PRO A 652 -35.91 -11.01 49.47
CA PRO A 652 -34.79 -10.09 49.68
C PRO A 652 -35.22 -8.81 50.45
N ASP A 653 -34.54 -8.55 51.56
CA ASP A 653 -34.80 -7.39 52.42
C ASP A 653 -33.50 -6.77 52.87
N ALA A 654 -33.30 -5.51 52.43
CA ALA A 654 -32.08 -4.71 52.73
C ALA A 654 -31.90 -4.45 54.23
N ALA A 655 -32.99 -4.43 55.02
CA ALA A 655 -32.91 -4.22 56.46
C ALA A 655 -32.36 -5.44 57.22
N MET A 656 -32.33 -6.62 56.60
CA MET A 656 -31.86 -7.86 57.21
C MET A 656 -30.40 -8.21 56.83
N GLY A 657 -29.71 -7.32 56.17
CA GLY A 657 -28.34 -7.48 55.70
C GLY A 657 -27.32 -6.61 56.44
N MET A 658 -27.18 -6.76 57.73
CA MET A 658 -26.02 -6.24 58.48
C MET A 658 -25.26 -7.39 59.11
#